data_899d84a9b6b41edfbde04893e79737f5
#
_entry.id   899d84a9b6b41edfbde04893e79737f5
#
_cell.length_a   1.000
_cell.length_b   1.000
_cell.length_c   1.000
_cell.angle_alpha   90.00
_cell.angle_beta   90.00
_cell.angle_gamma   90.00
#
_symmetry.space_group_name_H-M   'P 1'
#
loop_
_entity.id
_entity.type
_entity.pdbx_description
1 polymer ?
#
loop_
_entity_poly.entity_id
_entity_poly.type
_entity_poly.pdbx_seq_one_letter_code
_entity_poly.pdbx_strand_id
1 'polypeptide(L)'
;MINFRSALLFVLAVLIVQVNMASAAGIPAERPISGVVKFDPARYSQNGFHQLDEIRLFSDIGPNIRTNQDNSGNSQNETTIARNPLNPFNLIGGANDYRNGEVDGGYYYTLNGGQTWGDGTLCCWPSLDAQGDPAMTCDADGNFYYAVISFDRYTPDNGIYVSKSTNGGANWGNPVPIIEHFGDPYAPFEDKEYIAADITNSPYRNNVYVSWTSFDFAYPILFSRSTNGGVSYSTPVDISGYDYCQGSVPAVGPHGEVYVAWLAYSSPSSIRLVKSTNGGASFGSEVIVANITEIPDPLPPTDFRDNSFPSIAVDISGKTYNGYIHIVWADYRNNDADIYYSRSTNGGTTWSTAVRVNDDPFGNGKDQFFPWISADPNGNVHLFFYDRRDASNNVNFHGYYTRSTNGGATWSANERVTSVSSNPYTDFGGQFIGDYNGITSVAHKAHPLWTDTRNGNQDIYTSKISWGTAPVASIGMMPNNTPITIPPGGGSFTYTGVLGNNTASPASVDVWLKLTLPNGTPYGPLLNYNNVPLAANQVLSVSGINQAVPSYAPAGAYTYWALVGDFPLTVMDSVGFRFTKQGVVNNAVNDQEWALSGWGFDSGPMDALLPEAIMLLDNYPNPFNATTTITYNLPISGDVDLEVYNLLGQKVTTLVDGRVEAGQHSVSWDAANYSSGIYFYKLSAGEKSYTKRLTLLK
;
A
#
# COMPACT_ATOMS: atom_id res chain seq x y z
N MET A 1 -44.14 11.60 1.14
CA MET A 1 -43.87 12.61 2.19
C MET A 1 -42.68 12.05 2.94
N ILE A 2 -41.50 12.37 2.47
CA ILE A 2 -40.22 11.94 3.06
C ILE A 2 -39.95 12.88 4.23
N ASN A 3 -39.58 12.32 5.35
CA ASN A 3 -39.39 13.05 6.61
C ASN A 3 -38.22 14.04 6.50
N PHE A 4 -38.54 15.29 6.40
CA PHE A 4 -37.62 16.44 6.44
C PHE A 4 -36.84 16.61 7.78
N ARG A 5 -36.90 15.62 8.66
CA ARG A 5 -36.28 15.71 10.00
C ARG A 5 -34.82 15.25 10.07
N SER A 6 -34.32 14.50 9.10
CA SER A 6 -32.96 13.99 9.15
C SER A 6 -31.89 15.03 8.74
N ALA A 7 -32.18 15.88 7.78
CA ALA A 7 -31.21 16.88 7.32
C ALA A 7 -31.01 18.05 8.30
N LEU A 8 -31.99 18.34 9.18
CA LEU A 8 -31.88 19.44 10.16
C LEU A 8 -31.23 18.99 11.48
N LEU A 9 -31.06 17.68 11.69
CA LEU A 9 -30.41 17.14 12.89
C LEU A 9 -28.87 17.14 12.79
N PHE A 10 -28.32 17.26 11.60
CA PHE A 10 -26.87 17.30 11.39
C PHE A 10 -26.19 18.56 11.95
N VAL A 11 -26.89 19.67 12.02
CA VAL A 11 -26.36 20.94 12.57
C VAL A 11 -26.60 21.07 14.08
N LEU A 12 -27.49 20.23 14.68
CA LEU A 12 -27.86 20.37 16.11
C LEU A 12 -27.25 19.32 17.03
N ALA A 13 -26.61 18.26 16.54
CA ALA A 13 -26.09 17.15 17.37
C ALA A 13 -24.73 17.46 18.02
N VAL A 14 -24.14 18.61 17.79
CA VAL A 14 -22.86 19.02 18.40
C VAL A 14 -23.07 19.99 19.59
N LEU A 15 -24.28 20.32 19.95
CA LEU A 15 -24.54 21.13 21.16
C LEU A 15 -25.10 20.24 22.28
N ILE A 16 -24.38 20.25 23.40
CA ILE A 16 -24.73 19.78 24.74
C ILE A 16 -24.40 18.32 25.02
N VAL A 17 -23.33 18.07 25.80
CA VAL A 17 -23.47 17.62 27.19
C VAL A 17 -22.13 17.73 27.92
N GLN A 18 -22.01 18.72 28.77
CA GLN A 18 -21.22 18.57 30.00
C GLN A 18 -22.16 17.96 31.06
N VAL A 19 -21.97 16.72 31.45
CA VAL A 19 -22.54 16.18 32.71
C VAL A 19 -21.57 15.18 33.35
N ASN A 20 -21.36 15.44 34.61
CA ASN A 20 -20.59 14.86 35.68
C ASN A 20 -20.38 13.33 35.71
N MET A 21 -19.17 13.01 36.19
CA MET A 21 -18.74 11.69 36.64
C MET A 21 -19.54 11.13 37.79
N ALA A 22 -19.80 9.84 37.76
CA ALA A 22 -19.99 8.99 38.91
C ALA A 22 -19.41 7.59 38.66
N SER A 23 -18.62 7.14 39.62
CA SER A 23 -17.87 5.90 39.70
C SER A 23 -18.74 4.64 39.58
N ALA A 24 -18.27 3.64 38.87
CA ALA A 24 -18.77 2.28 38.99
C ALA A 24 -17.65 1.24 39.05
N ALA A 25 -17.80 0.33 39.94
CA ALA A 25 -16.88 -0.72 40.32
C ALA A 25 -17.05 -2.00 39.50
N GLY A 26 -15.94 -2.70 39.26
CA GLY A 26 -15.90 -4.15 39.21
C GLY A 26 -16.17 -4.80 37.85
N ILE A 27 -15.12 -5.01 37.05
CA ILE A 27 -15.14 -5.91 35.88
C ILE A 27 -14.37 -7.19 36.26
N PRO A 28 -14.93 -8.40 35.98
CA PRO A 28 -14.21 -9.66 36.15
C PRO A 28 -13.12 -9.79 35.06
N ALA A 29 -11.94 -10.21 35.47
CA ALA A 29 -10.82 -10.49 34.56
C ALA A 29 -11.17 -11.64 33.59
N GLU A 30 -11.19 -11.36 32.30
CA GLU A 30 -11.26 -12.36 31.25
C GLU A 30 -9.93 -13.08 31.08
N ARG A 31 -9.99 -14.38 30.81
CA ARG A 31 -8.83 -15.28 30.71
C ARG A 31 -7.97 -14.96 29.49
N PRO A 32 -6.62 -15.05 29.58
CA PRO A 32 -5.78 -14.93 28.40
C PRO A 32 -5.99 -16.13 27.49
N ILE A 33 -6.33 -15.88 26.23
CA ILE A 33 -6.42 -16.92 25.19
C ILE A 33 -5.03 -17.15 24.62
N SER A 34 -4.33 -18.15 25.13
CA SER A 34 -3.17 -18.72 24.48
C SER A 34 -3.66 -19.82 23.51
N GLY A 35 -3.91 -19.42 22.27
CA GLY A 35 -4.35 -20.34 21.22
C GLY A 35 -3.22 -21.04 20.51
N VAL A 36 -2.40 -21.82 21.23
CA VAL A 36 -1.62 -22.86 20.59
C VAL A 36 -2.47 -24.14 20.61
N VAL A 37 -3.20 -24.39 19.54
CA VAL A 37 -3.83 -25.69 19.33
C VAL A 37 -2.71 -26.68 19.01
N LYS A 38 -2.37 -27.54 19.96
CA LYS A 38 -1.46 -28.67 19.72
C LYS A 38 -2.07 -29.60 18.68
N PHE A 39 -1.33 -29.85 17.61
CA PHE A 39 -1.61 -30.88 16.63
C PHE A 39 -1.73 -32.24 17.34
N ASP A 40 -2.88 -32.90 17.23
CA ASP A 40 -3.12 -34.25 17.71
C ASP A 40 -2.98 -35.26 16.55
N PRO A 41 -1.88 -36.03 16.47
CA PRO A 41 -1.67 -37.00 15.38
C PRO A 41 -2.63 -38.18 15.39
N ALA A 42 -3.40 -38.40 16.46
CA ALA A 42 -4.25 -39.57 16.60
C ALA A 42 -5.59 -39.50 15.83
N ARG A 43 -5.94 -38.35 15.23
CA ARG A 43 -7.16 -38.19 14.41
C ARG A 43 -7.01 -38.50 12.92
N TYR A 44 -5.81 -38.91 12.48
CA TYR A 44 -5.56 -39.25 11.06
C TYR A 44 -5.15 -40.69 10.89
N SER A 45 -6.05 -41.63 11.18
CA SER A 45 -5.94 -42.97 10.65
C SER A 45 -7.30 -43.48 10.21
N GLN A 46 -7.35 -43.77 8.94
CA GLN A 46 -8.28 -44.59 8.14
C GLN A 46 -9.25 -43.80 7.23
N ASN A 47 -8.95 -44.04 5.97
CA ASN A 47 -9.76 -44.10 4.76
C ASN A 47 -9.51 -43.01 3.68
N GLY A 48 -8.93 -43.51 2.59
CA GLY A 48 -9.23 -43.06 1.22
C GLY A 48 -8.60 -41.73 0.80
N PHE A 49 -7.72 -41.82 -0.18
CA PHE A 49 -7.30 -40.70 -1.01
C PHE A 49 -8.53 -39.95 -1.58
N HIS A 50 -8.95 -38.91 -0.93
CA HIS A 50 -9.78 -37.87 -1.49
C HIS A 50 -9.03 -36.56 -1.40
N GLN A 51 -8.88 -35.92 -2.60
CA GLN A 51 -8.58 -34.51 -2.82
C GLN A 51 -7.89 -33.82 -1.63
N LEU A 52 -6.68 -33.31 -1.88
CA LEU A 52 -5.99 -32.39 -0.99
C LEU A 52 -6.96 -31.24 -0.67
N ASP A 53 -7.69 -31.36 0.43
CA ASP A 53 -8.40 -30.25 1.03
C ASP A 53 -7.39 -29.14 1.23
N GLU A 54 -7.71 -27.94 0.71
CA GLU A 54 -6.91 -26.75 0.91
C GLU A 54 -6.50 -26.70 2.38
N ILE A 55 -5.20 -26.67 2.62
CA ILE A 55 -4.66 -26.41 3.96
C ILE A 55 -5.25 -25.05 4.34
N ARG A 56 -6.20 -25.00 5.26
CA ARG A 56 -6.73 -23.76 5.84
C ARG A 56 -5.57 -23.10 6.57
N LEU A 57 -4.88 -22.22 5.87
CA LEU A 57 -3.83 -21.41 6.43
C LEU A 57 -4.51 -20.33 7.27
N PHE A 58 -4.55 -20.52 8.58
CA PHE A 58 -4.94 -19.46 9.51
C PHE A 58 -3.98 -18.30 9.38
N SER A 59 -4.50 -17.09 9.59
CA SER A 59 -3.68 -15.89 9.69
C SER A 59 -2.98 -15.85 11.06
N ASP A 60 -1.78 -15.32 11.09
CA ASP A 60 -1.11 -14.94 12.33
C ASP A 60 -1.53 -13.51 12.66
N ILE A 61 -2.41 -13.36 13.64
CA ILE A 61 -2.91 -12.07 14.10
C ILE A 61 -2.02 -11.59 15.23
N GLY A 62 -1.28 -10.52 14.96
CA GLY A 62 -0.40 -9.87 15.91
C GLY A 62 -1.14 -9.15 17.05
N PRO A 63 -0.41 -8.58 18.01
CA PRO A 63 -1.00 -7.82 19.10
C PRO A 63 -1.75 -6.58 18.57
N ASN A 64 -2.79 -6.17 19.29
CA ASN A 64 -3.46 -4.91 19.05
C ASN A 64 -2.60 -3.76 19.59
N ILE A 65 -2.25 -2.80 18.75
CA ILE A 65 -1.35 -1.68 19.07
C ILE A 65 -2.14 -0.38 18.93
N ARG A 66 -2.15 0.45 19.97
CA ARG A 66 -2.70 1.81 19.92
C ARG A 66 -1.79 2.68 19.07
N THR A 67 -2.34 3.40 18.09
CA THR A 67 -1.57 4.25 17.17
C THR A 67 -1.50 5.69 17.62
N ASN A 68 -2.57 6.23 18.22
CA ASN A 68 -2.53 7.55 18.83
C ASN A 68 -1.70 7.51 20.14
N GLN A 69 -0.78 8.44 20.28
CA GLN A 69 0.17 8.50 21.41
C GLN A 69 -0.18 9.62 22.40
N ASP A 70 -1.25 10.37 22.13
CA ASP A 70 -1.72 11.41 23.03
C ASP A 70 -2.24 10.81 24.35
N ASN A 71 -2.26 11.62 25.40
CA ASN A 71 -2.77 11.26 26.72
C ASN A 71 -3.88 12.24 27.17
N SER A 72 -4.58 12.84 26.19
CA SER A 72 -5.66 13.79 26.47
C SER A 72 -6.87 13.11 27.11
N GLY A 73 -7.09 11.83 26.82
CA GLY A 73 -8.31 11.11 27.14
C GLY A 73 -9.51 11.51 26.28
N ASN A 74 -9.30 12.35 25.25
CA ASN A 74 -10.30 12.71 24.26
C ASN A 74 -10.33 11.66 23.14
N SER A 75 -11.44 11.57 22.45
CA SER A 75 -11.70 10.52 21.48
C SER A 75 -11.03 10.71 20.12
N GLN A 76 -10.81 9.59 19.43
CA GLN A 76 -10.45 9.50 18.02
C GLN A 76 -11.35 8.45 17.35
N ASN A 77 -11.85 8.75 16.14
CA ASN A 77 -12.73 7.84 15.39
C ASN A 77 -12.65 8.09 13.87
N GLU A 78 -13.39 7.30 13.06
CA GLU A 78 -13.39 7.36 11.60
C GLU A 78 -12.02 7.13 10.98
N THR A 79 -11.60 5.87 10.91
CA THR A 79 -10.23 5.55 10.57
C THR A 79 -10.00 5.35 9.09
N THR A 80 -8.90 5.88 8.60
CA THR A 80 -8.34 5.59 7.26
C THR A 80 -6.90 5.12 7.38
N ILE A 81 -6.42 4.30 6.43
CA ILE A 81 -5.03 3.84 6.41
C ILE A 81 -4.53 3.68 4.98
N ALA A 82 -3.30 4.14 4.74
CA ALA A 82 -2.61 3.97 3.46
C ALA A 82 -1.19 3.41 3.68
N ARG A 83 -0.67 2.74 2.64
CA ARG A 83 0.70 2.21 2.61
C ARG A 83 1.55 2.94 1.59
N ASN A 84 2.85 3.01 1.84
CA ASN A 84 3.82 3.45 0.84
C ASN A 84 4.13 2.29 -0.13
N PRO A 85 3.89 2.42 -1.45
CA PRO A 85 4.18 1.36 -2.42
C PRO A 85 5.68 1.09 -2.57
N LEU A 86 6.54 2.03 -2.19
CA LEU A 86 8.00 1.92 -2.24
C LEU A 86 8.62 1.42 -0.93
N ASN A 87 7.85 1.35 0.17
CA ASN A 87 8.36 0.93 1.47
C ASN A 87 7.29 0.16 2.25
N PRO A 88 7.36 -1.19 2.33
CA PRO A 88 6.37 -2.01 3.01
C PRO A 88 6.34 -1.82 4.54
N PHE A 89 7.29 -1.07 5.10
CA PHE A 89 7.35 -0.74 6.53
C PHE A 89 6.75 0.64 6.86
N ASN A 90 6.42 1.43 5.84
CA ASN A 90 5.86 2.76 6.01
C ASN A 90 4.36 2.78 5.74
N LEU A 91 3.59 2.96 6.81
CA LEU A 91 2.15 3.09 6.79
C LEU A 91 1.76 4.42 7.43
N ILE A 92 0.65 4.99 6.98
CA ILE A 92 0.02 6.12 7.65
C ILE A 92 -1.44 5.80 7.94
N GLY A 93 -1.93 6.27 9.09
CA GLY A 93 -3.33 6.26 9.47
C GLY A 93 -3.85 7.67 9.70
N GLY A 94 -5.14 7.85 9.61
CA GLY A 94 -5.83 9.09 9.95
C GLY A 94 -7.09 8.80 10.75
N ALA A 95 -7.54 9.79 11.51
CA ALA A 95 -8.80 9.77 12.23
C ALA A 95 -9.29 11.18 12.52
N ASN A 96 -10.58 11.32 12.82
CA ASN A 96 -11.08 12.46 13.57
C ASN A 96 -10.42 12.46 14.95
N ASP A 97 -9.79 13.53 15.36
CA ASP A 97 -9.01 13.60 16.59
C ASP A 97 -9.46 14.80 17.42
N TYR A 98 -9.98 14.53 18.60
CA TYR A 98 -10.54 15.55 19.51
C TYR A 98 -9.55 15.96 20.62
N ARG A 99 -8.25 15.59 20.50
CA ARG A 99 -7.24 15.86 21.56
C ARG A 99 -7.14 17.32 21.96
N ASN A 100 -7.41 18.26 21.07
CA ASN A 100 -7.34 19.70 21.28
C ASN A 100 -8.68 20.34 21.69
N GLY A 101 -9.74 19.55 21.84
CA GLY A 101 -11.09 19.98 22.22
C GLY A 101 -12.05 20.15 21.06
N GLU A 102 -11.61 20.61 19.88
CA GLU A 102 -12.32 20.56 18.59
C GLU A 102 -11.79 19.37 17.78
N VAL A 103 -12.53 18.97 16.76
CA VAL A 103 -12.11 17.91 15.87
C VAL A 103 -11.05 18.41 14.91
N ASP A 104 -9.91 17.73 14.92
CA ASP A 104 -8.78 17.94 14.01
C ASP A 104 -8.58 16.70 13.11
N GLY A 105 -7.94 16.87 11.97
CA GLY A 105 -7.41 15.75 11.19
C GLY A 105 -6.19 15.15 11.90
N GLY A 106 -6.41 14.08 12.66
CA GLY A 106 -5.35 13.32 13.34
C GLY A 106 -4.58 12.43 12.35
N TYR A 107 -3.25 12.36 12.47
CA TYR A 107 -2.43 11.46 11.66
C TYR A 107 -1.52 10.59 12.51
N TYR A 108 -1.31 9.37 12.05
CA TYR A 108 -0.49 8.34 12.71
C TYR A 108 0.45 7.75 11.66
N TYR A 109 1.74 7.62 11.94
CA TYR A 109 2.69 7.06 10.98
C TYR A 109 3.63 6.05 11.61
N THR A 110 4.04 5.07 10.84
CA THR A 110 5.06 4.10 11.20
C THR A 110 6.09 3.96 10.07
N LEU A 111 7.36 3.77 10.45
CA LEU A 111 8.46 3.51 9.52
C LEU A 111 9.05 2.10 9.72
N ASN A 112 8.46 1.29 10.61
CA ASN A 112 8.94 -0.03 11.00
C ASN A 112 7.84 -1.12 10.93
N GLY A 113 6.85 -0.94 10.05
CA GLY A 113 5.81 -1.93 9.80
C GLY A 113 4.82 -2.08 10.95
N GLY A 114 4.52 -1.00 11.65
CA GLY A 114 3.53 -0.95 12.72
C GLY A 114 4.03 -1.37 14.10
N GLN A 115 5.36 -1.55 14.30
CA GLN A 115 5.91 -1.87 15.61
C GLN A 115 5.83 -0.69 16.57
N THR A 116 6.08 0.52 16.05
CA THR A 116 5.90 1.78 16.76
C THR A 116 5.25 2.82 15.87
N TRP A 117 4.52 3.74 16.46
CA TRP A 117 3.80 4.80 15.76
C TRP A 117 4.17 6.16 16.33
N GLY A 118 4.32 7.16 15.46
CA GLY A 118 4.29 8.57 15.78
C GLY A 118 2.94 9.15 15.39
N ASP A 119 2.55 10.26 15.99
CA ASP A 119 1.26 10.89 15.74
C ASP A 119 1.31 12.42 15.83
N GLY A 120 0.25 13.05 15.38
CA GLY A 120 0.01 14.49 15.44
C GLY A 120 -1.34 14.87 14.84
N THR A 121 -1.61 16.17 14.81
CA THR A 121 -2.76 16.74 14.10
C THR A 121 -2.30 17.64 12.97
N LEU A 122 -3.08 17.71 11.90
CA LEU A 122 -2.83 18.63 10.79
C LEU A 122 -2.93 20.09 11.30
N CYS A 123 -2.25 21.01 10.62
CA CYS A 123 -2.24 22.42 10.98
C CYS A 123 -2.52 23.32 9.77
N CYS A 124 -2.55 24.59 10.06
CA CYS A 124 -2.44 25.68 9.05
C CYS A 124 -3.69 25.86 8.19
N TRP A 125 -4.87 25.61 8.76
CA TRP A 125 -6.16 25.77 8.08
C TRP A 125 -6.53 27.24 7.91
N PRO A 126 -7.15 27.62 6.80
CA PRO A 126 -7.65 28.97 6.62
C PRO A 126 -8.95 29.15 7.42
N SER A 127 -8.90 29.94 8.52
CA SER A 127 -10.07 30.46 9.24
C SER A 127 -11.24 29.51 9.53
N LEU A 128 -11.01 28.20 9.52
CA LEU A 128 -11.98 27.14 9.80
C LEU A 128 -11.52 26.40 11.04
N ASP A 129 -12.41 26.15 11.97
CA ASP A 129 -12.07 25.67 13.33
C ASP A 129 -12.22 24.17 13.54
N ALA A 130 -12.76 23.43 12.57
CA ALA A 130 -12.91 22.00 12.66
C ALA A 130 -12.49 21.28 11.36
N GLN A 131 -11.94 20.06 11.47
CA GLN A 131 -11.63 19.17 10.36
C GLN A 131 -12.17 17.77 10.64
N GLY A 132 -12.73 17.11 9.63
CA GLY A 132 -13.33 15.78 9.78
C GLY A 132 -13.13 14.89 8.56
N ASP A 133 -13.67 13.69 8.66
CA ASP A 133 -13.80 12.70 7.58
C ASP A 133 -12.46 12.36 6.89
N PRO A 134 -11.47 11.87 7.64
CA PRO A 134 -10.13 11.66 7.10
C PRO A 134 -10.09 10.60 6.01
N ALA A 135 -9.44 10.91 4.88
CA ALA A 135 -9.14 9.94 3.84
C ALA A 135 -7.69 10.05 3.37
N MET A 136 -7.00 8.90 3.19
CA MET A 136 -5.57 8.88 2.89
C MET A 136 -5.24 8.00 1.69
N THR A 137 -4.22 8.43 0.93
CA THR A 137 -3.62 7.65 -0.14
C THR A 137 -2.12 7.92 -0.25
N CYS A 138 -1.43 7.12 -1.09
CA CYS A 138 -0.02 7.32 -1.42
C CYS A 138 0.15 7.25 -2.93
N ASP A 139 0.99 8.13 -3.51
CA ASP A 139 1.35 8.05 -4.91
C ASP A 139 2.47 7.02 -5.17
N ALA A 140 2.80 6.81 -6.43
CA ALA A 140 3.78 5.83 -6.84
C ALA A 140 5.23 6.25 -6.53
N ASP A 141 5.45 7.47 -6.10
CA ASP A 141 6.75 8.02 -5.69
C ASP A 141 6.91 8.06 -4.16
N GLY A 142 5.90 7.54 -3.41
CA GLY A 142 5.92 7.43 -1.96
C GLY A 142 5.46 8.67 -1.21
N ASN A 143 4.86 9.65 -1.90
CA ASN A 143 4.25 10.80 -1.24
C ASN A 143 2.86 10.44 -0.75
N PHE A 144 2.54 10.82 0.48
CA PHE A 144 1.22 10.64 1.05
C PHE A 144 0.35 11.89 0.87
N TYR A 145 -0.94 11.67 0.72
CA TYR A 145 -1.97 12.69 0.61
C TYR A 145 -3.06 12.41 1.64
N TYR A 146 -3.48 13.46 2.32
CA TYR A 146 -4.50 13.43 3.35
C TYR A 146 -5.61 14.42 2.97
N ALA A 147 -6.76 13.90 2.59
CA ALA A 147 -7.96 14.68 2.35
C ALA A 147 -8.78 14.79 3.62
N VAL A 148 -9.38 15.95 3.85
CA VAL A 148 -10.30 16.22 4.95
C VAL A 148 -11.36 17.23 4.52
N ILE A 149 -12.54 17.14 5.12
CA ILE A 149 -13.42 18.31 5.22
C ILE A 149 -12.85 19.31 6.22
N SER A 150 -13.02 20.61 5.99
CA SER A 150 -12.80 21.61 7.01
C SER A 150 -14.00 22.55 7.03
N PHE A 151 -14.45 22.93 8.22
CA PHE A 151 -15.68 23.69 8.39
C PHE A 151 -15.66 24.57 9.63
N ASP A 152 -16.44 25.65 9.58
CA ASP A 152 -16.74 26.48 10.72
C ASP A 152 -18.00 25.97 11.43
N ARG A 153 -17.99 25.98 12.78
CA ARG A 153 -19.11 25.46 13.56
C ARG A 153 -20.29 26.43 13.66
N TYR A 154 -20.10 27.69 13.34
CA TYR A 154 -21.05 28.77 13.58
C TYR A 154 -21.54 29.41 12.28
N THR A 155 -20.84 29.18 11.17
CA THR A 155 -21.20 29.68 9.84
C THR A 155 -21.30 28.51 8.86
N PRO A 156 -21.88 28.65 7.68
CA PRO A 156 -21.89 27.62 6.65
C PRO A 156 -20.54 27.50 5.89
N ASP A 157 -19.50 28.22 6.33
CA ASP A 157 -18.19 28.17 5.69
C ASP A 157 -17.58 26.77 5.83
N ASN A 158 -17.22 26.16 4.69
CA ASN A 158 -16.66 24.83 4.63
C ASN A 158 -15.90 24.59 3.32
N GLY A 159 -15.22 23.45 3.23
CA GLY A 159 -14.53 23.04 2.02
C GLY A 159 -13.81 21.70 2.14
N ILE A 160 -13.32 21.22 1.01
CA ILE A 160 -12.49 20.00 0.91
C ILE A 160 -11.05 20.42 0.64
N TYR A 161 -10.14 19.87 1.42
CA TYR A 161 -8.72 20.17 1.38
C TYR A 161 -7.85 18.92 1.33
N VAL A 162 -6.65 19.04 0.75
CA VAL A 162 -5.67 17.96 0.73
C VAL A 162 -4.32 18.48 1.18
N SER A 163 -3.74 17.84 2.20
CA SER A 163 -2.37 18.04 2.63
C SER A 163 -1.46 16.95 2.08
N LYS A 164 -0.19 17.27 1.80
CA LYS A 164 0.80 16.34 1.26
C LYS A 164 1.96 16.14 2.23
N SER A 165 2.41 14.89 2.38
CA SER A 165 3.65 14.54 3.07
C SER A 165 4.64 13.89 2.11
N THR A 166 5.91 14.31 2.14
CA THR A 166 7.01 13.74 1.34
C THR A 166 8.05 13.01 2.19
N ASN A 167 7.79 12.82 3.48
CA ASN A 167 8.72 12.22 4.44
C ASN A 167 8.09 11.08 5.25
N GLY A 168 7.24 10.29 4.61
CA GLY A 168 6.66 9.09 5.20
C GLY A 168 5.53 9.36 6.20
N GLY A 169 4.88 10.53 6.16
CA GLY A 169 3.79 10.91 7.05
C GLY A 169 4.21 11.64 8.32
N ALA A 170 5.53 11.87 8.52
CA ALA A 170 6.02 12.51 9.74
C ALA A 170 5.71 14.02 9.79
N ASN A 171 5.65 14.68 8.66
CA ASN A 171 5.24 16.09 8.55
C ASN A 171 4.38 16.30 7.32
N TRP A 172 3.50 17.29 7.39
CA TRP A 172 2.51 17.61 6.36
C TRP A 172 2.69 19.05 5.87
N GLY A 173 2.53 19.25 4.57
CA GLY A 173 2.49 20.58 3.96
C GLY A 173 1.16 21.29 4.24
N ASN A 174 1.10 22.57 3.87
CA ASN A 174 -0.12 23.34 3.97
C ASN A 174 -1.24 22.69 3.15
N PRO A 175 -2.50 22.77 3.63
CA PRO A 175 -3.65 22.26 2.90
C PRO A 175 -3.85 23.01 1.59
N VAL A 176 -4.16 22.26 0.53
CA VAL A 176 -4.51 22.77 -0.80
C VAL A 176 -6.01 22.61 -0.98
N PRO A 177 -6.77 23.70 -1.22
CA PRO A 177 -8.20 23.61 -1.40
C PRO A 177 -8.58 22.94 -2.72
N ILE A 178 -9.63 22.12 -2.70
CA ILE A 178 -10.31 21.60 -3.88
C ILE A 178 -11.54 22.43 -4.18
N ILE A 179 -12.32 22.73 -3.15
CA ILE A 179 -13.48 23.60 -3.16
C ILE A 179 -13.56 24.30 -1.80
N GLU A 180 -13.98 25.56 -1.83
CA GLU A 180 -14.15 26.40 -0.63
C GLU A 180 -15.43 27.23 -0.75
N HIS A 181 -16.13 27.34 0.36
CA HIS A 181 -17.30 28.20 0.51
C HIS A 181 -17.06 29.14 1.69
N PHE A 182 -16.94 30.45 1.40
CA PHE A 182 -16.77 31.45 2.43
C PHE A 182 -17.80 32.59 2.22
N GLY A 183 -18.52 32.93 3.31
CA GLY A 183 -19.45 34.04 3.34
C GLY A 183 -20.71 33.86 2.51
N ASP A 184 -21.00 32.67 2.02
CA ASP A 184 -22.24 32.30 1.36
C ASP A 184 -23.18 31.60 2.37
N PRO A 185 -24.27 32.24 2.80
CA PRO A 185 -25.20 31.65 3.76
C PRO A 185 -26.02 30.46 3.20
N TYR A 186 -25.90 30.19 1.92
CA TYR A 186 -26.57 29.09 1.21
C TYR A 186 -25.58 28.08 0.63
N ALA A 187 -24.31 28.15 1.03
CA ALA A 187 -23.31 27.20 0.58
C ALA A 187 -23.73 25.77 0.88
N PRO A 188 -23.55 24.83 -0.05
CA PRO A 188 -23.70 23.42 0.27
C PRO A 188 -22.65 23.01 1.29
N PHE A 189 -22.97 22.02 2.12
CA PHE A 189 -21.96 21.37 2.96
C PHE A 189 -21.29 20.27 2.14
N GLU A 190 -19.98 20.32 2.04
CA GLU A 190 -19.16 19.32 1.36
C GLU A 190 -18.73 18.27 2.38
N ASP A 191 -18.95 16.97 2.10
CA ASP A 191 -18.86 15.93 3.12
C ASP A 191 -18.45 14.59 2.51
N LYS A 192 -17.87 13.68 3.33
CA LYS A 192 -17.55 12.29 2.97
C LYS A 192 -16.60 12.20 1.76
N GLU A 193 -15.53 12.96 1.76
CA GLU A 193 -14.52 12.82 0.73
C GLU A 193 -13.68 11.56 0.90
N TYR A 194 -13.33 10.96 -0.23
CA TYR A 194 -12.35 9.90 -0.33
C TYR A 194 -11.33 10.19 -1.42
N ILE A 195 -10.11 9.65 -1.24
CA ILE A 195 -8.96 9.95 -2.08
C ILE A 195 -8.26 8.68 -2.57
N ALA A 196 -7.84 8.68 -3.84
CA ALA A 196 -7.00 7.65 -4.43
C ALA A 196 -5.88 8.26 -5.27
N ALA A 197 -4.76 7.56 -5.42
CA ALA A 197 -3.70 7.97 -6.32
C ALA A 197 -3.36 6.86 -7.31
N ASP A 198 -2.93 7.22 -8.52
CA ASP A 198 -2.47 6.26 -9.52
C ASP A 198 -1.02 5.84 -9.22
N ILE A 199 -0.88 4.65 -8.64
CA ILE A 199 0.42 4.02 -8.37
C ILE A 199 0.87 3.08 -9.50
N THR A 200 0.15 3.03 -10.60
CA THR A 200 0.42 2.14 -11.73
C THR A 200 1.49 2.69 -12.68
N ASN A 201 1.75 1.98 -13.75
CA ASN A 201 2.62 2.43 -14.83
C ASN A 201 1.85 3.11 -15.98
N SER A 202 0.61 3.54 -15.71
CA SER A 202 -0.24 4.23 -16.69
C SER A 202 0.32 5.61 -17.09
N PRO A 203 -0.22 6.23 -18.14
CA PRO A 203 0.07 7.63 -18.47
C PRO A 203 -0.38 8.64 -17.39
N TYR A 204 -1.20 8.20 -16.44
CA TYR A 204 -1.77 9.00 -15.35
C TYR A 204 -1.09 8.77 -14.01
N ARG A 205 0.05 8.06 -14.01
CA ARG A 205 0.84 7.79 -12.81
C ARG A 205 1.05 9.06 -11.99
N ASN A 206 0.87 8.96 -10.67
CA ASN A 206 0.93 10.03 -9.69
C ASN A 206 -0.20 11.08 -9.78
N ASN A 207 -1.22 10.87 -10.62
CA ASN A 207 -2.46 11.64 -10.49
C ASN A 207 -3.13 11.28 -9.17
N VAL A 208 -3.76 12.29 -8.56
CA VAL A 208 -4.54 12.15 -7.31
C VAL A 208 -5.99 12.48 -7.61
N TYR A 209 -6.89 11.68 -7.10
CA TYR A 209 -8.33 11.74 -7.37
C TYR A 209 -9.09 11.85 -6.06
N VAL A 210 -10.03 12.78 -5.97
CA VAL A 210 -10.88 12.99 -4.81
C VAL A 210 -12.34 13.00 -5.26
N SER A 211 -13.19 12.29 -4.53
CA SER A 211 -14.64 12.33 -4.71
C SER A 211 -15.32 12.54 -3.37
N TRP A 212 -16.46 13.24 -3.38
CA TRP A 212 -17.19 13.56 -2.16
C TRP A 212 -18.66 13.80 -2.45
N THR A 213 -19.49 13.89 -1.42
CA THR A 213 -20.90 14.30 -1.50
C THR A 213 -21.00 15.79 -1.27
N SER A 214 -21.66 16.50 -2.16
CA SER A 214 -22.08 17.88 -1.93
C SER A 214 -23.53 17.90 -1.46
N PHE A 215 -23.80 18.36 -0.24
CA PHE A 215 -25.16 18.45 0.31
C PHE A 215 -25.91 19.66 -0.26
N ASP A 216 -25.87 19.80 -1.60
CA ASP A 216 -26.74 20.66 -2.38
C ASP A 216 -28.12 19.99 -2.60
N PHE A 217 -28.98 20.57 -3.42
CA PHE A 217 -30.36 20.15 -3.62
C PHE A 217 -30.55 18.66 -4.01
N ALA A 218 -29.60 18.07 -4.73
CA ALA A 218 -29.67 16.67 -5.23
C ALA A 218 -28.61 15.73 -4.63
N TYR A 219 -27.81 16.19 -3.68
CA TYR A 219 -26.71 15.43 -3.08
C TYR A 219 -25.82 14.73 -4.14
N PRO A 220 -25.27 15.46 -5.13
CA PRO A 220 -24.44 14.87 -6.15
C PRO A 220 -23.12 14.39 -5.58
N ILE A 221 -22.53 13.39 -6.24
CA ILE A 221 -21.11 13.04 -6.06
C ILE A 221 -20.28 13.97 -6.95
N LEU A 222 -19.49 14.79 -6.32
CA LEU A 222 -18.49 15.63 -6.99
C LEU A 222 -17.15 14.92 -7.06
N PHE A 223 -16.39 15.26 -8.08
CA PHE A 223 -15.07 14.70 -8.35
C PHE A 223 -14.09 15.76 -8.80
N SER A 224 -12.85 15.67 -8.31
CA SER A 224 -11.74 16.50 -8.75
C SER A 224 -10.46 15.67 -8.84
N ARG A 225 -9.48 16.17 -9.62
CA ARG A 225 -8.19 15.50 -9.79
C ARG A 225 -7.04 16.49 -9.77
N SER A 226 -5.88 16.01 -9.29
CA SER A 226 -4.60 16.66 -9.49
C SER A 226 -3.75 15.86 -10.48
N THR A 227 -3.13 16.54 -11.44
CA THR A 227 -2.18 15.98 -12.41
C THR A 227 -0.74 16.48 -12.18
N ASN A 228 -0.52 17.21 -11.08
CA ASN A 228 0.75 17.85 -10.74
C ASN A 228 1.22 17.53 -9.32
N GLY A 229 0.84 16.33 -8.81
CA GLY A 229 1.29 15.85 -7.51
C GLY A 229 0.71 16.61 -6.32
N GLY A 230 -0.58 17.01 -6.40
CA GLY A 230 -1.30 17.68 -5.32
C GLY A 230 -1.03 19.18 -5.19
N VAL A 231 -0.32 19.80 -6.15
CA VAL A 231 -0.06 21.26 -6.13
C VAL A 231 -1.32 22.05 -6.42
N SER A 232 -2.19 21.53 -7.27
CA SER A 232 -3.52 22.08 -7.55
C SER A 232 -4.47 20.99 -8.02
N TYR A 233 -5.76 21.27 -7.94
CA TYR A 233 -6.85 20.38 -8.33
C TYR A 233 -7.71 20.99 -9.43
N SER A 234 -8.37 20.15 -10.23
CA SER A 234 -9.31 20.59 -11.26
C SER A 234 -10.57 21.15 -10.63
N THR A 235 -11.30 21.99 -11.38
CA THR A 235 -12.66 22.35 -10.99
C THR A 235 -13.50 21.09 -10.77
N PRO A 236 -14.28 21.00 -9.67
CA PRO A 236 -15.17 19.89 -9.41
C PRO A 236 -16.18 19.64 -10.53
N VAL A 237 -16.47 18.36 -10.79
CA VAL A 237 -17.49 17.93 -11.75
C VAL A 237 -18.45 16.95 -11.09
N ASP A 238 -19.75 17.10 -11.37
CA ASP A 238 -20.75 16.11 -10.97
C ASP A 238 -20.60 14.84 -11.82
N ILE A 239 -20.51 13.69 -11.15
CA ILE A 239 -20.33 12.37 -11.78
C ILE A 239 -21.51 11.41 -11.52
N SER A 240 -22.50 11.80 -10.73
CA SER A 240 -23.63 10.98 -10.28
C SER A 240 -24.98 11.35 -10.90
N GLY A 241 -25.06 12.47 -11.62
CA GLY A 241 -26.32 12.97 -12.15
C GLY A 241 -27.26 13.54 -11.07
N TYR A 242 -28.55 13.19 -11.11
CA TYR A 242 -29.58 13.82 -10.26
C TYR A 242 -30.11 12.96 -9.11
N ASP A 243 -29.44 11.86 -8.80
CA ASP A 243 -29.85 10.99 -7.70
C ASP A 243 -29.21 11.44 -6.38
N TYR A 244 -29.96 11.28 -5.28
CA TYR A 244 -29.40 11.46 -3.93
C TYR A 244 -28.34 10.39 -3.69
N CYS A 245 -27.10 10.79 -3.50
CA CYS A 245 -25.95 9.90 -3.41
C CYS A 245 -25.07 10.23 -2.20
N GLN A 246 -24.38 9.23 -1.62
CA GLN A 246 -23.43 9.45 -0.55
C GLN A 246 -22.37 8.34 -0.46
N GLY A 247 -21.27 8.60 0.25
CA GLY A 247 -20.24 7.60 0.57
C GLY A 247 -19.46 7.16 -0.67
N SER A 248 -19.02 8.13 -1.49
CA SER A 248 -18.24 7.84 -2.70
C SER A 248 -16.81 7.45 -2.39
N VAL A 249 -16.30 6.37 -3.03
CA VAL A 249 -14.93 5.90 -2.87
C VAL A 249 -14.27 5.72 -4.25
N PRO A 250 -13.18 6.46 -4.56
CA PRO A 250 -12.42 6.29 -5.79
C PRO A 250 -11.42 5.15 -5.69
N ALA A 251 -11.16 4.46 -6.82
CA ALA A 251 -10.12 3.45 -6.95
C ALA A 251 -9.51 3.49 -8.36
N VAL A 252 -8.26 3.03 -8.49
CA VAL A 252 -7.51 3.07 -9.75
C VAL A 252 -7.25 1.66 -10.27
N GLY A 253 -7.50 1.46 -11.58
CA GLY A 253 -7.25 0.22 -12.29
C GLY A 253 -5.83 0.13 -12.87
N PRO A 254 -5.42 -1.06 -13.37
CA PRO A 254 -4.04 -1.34 -13.77
C PRO A 254 -3.54 -0.51 -14.97
N HIS A 255 -4.43 0.08 -15.74
CA HIS A 255 -4.07 0.95 -16.89
C HIS A 255 -4.38 2.42 -16.63
N GLY A 256 -4.64 2.81 -15.36
CA GLY A 256 -5.01 4.17 -14.97
C GLY A 256 -6.49 4.50 -15.15
N GLU A 257 -7.34 3.48 -15.25
CA GLU A 257 -8.78 3.67 -15.15
C GLU A 257 -9.11 4.21 -13.75
N VAL A 258 -10.03 5.16 -13.68
CA VAL A 258 -10.56 5.64 -12.40
C VAL A 258 -11.98 5.14 -12.25
N TYR A 259 -12.23 4.44 -11.17
CA TYR A 259 -13.56 3.97 -10.76
C TYR A 259 -13.99 4.76 -9.54
N VAL A 260 -15.26 5.15 -9.47
CA VAL A 260 -15.85 5.74 -8.26
C VAL A 260 -17.14 4.99 -7.97
N ALA A 261 -17.24 4.41 -6.78
CA ALA A 261 -18.44 3.71 -6.29
C ALA A 261 -19.11 4.53 -5.19
N TRP A 262 -20.45 4.47 -5.10
CA TRP A 262 -21.23 5.16 -4.08
C TRP A 262 -22.56 4.47 -3.80
N LEU A 263 -23.22 4.85 -2.72
CA LEU A 263 -24.62 4.53 -2.41
C LEU A 263 -25.52 5.58 -3.05
N ALA A 264 -26.49 5.13 -3.86
CA ALA A 264 -27.59 5.96 -4.37
C ALA A 264 -28.88 5.59 -3.62
N TYR A 265 -29.52 6.60 -3.03
CA TYR A 265 -30.80 6.49 -2.31
C TYR A 265 -31.99 6.49 -3.28
N SER A 266 -31.92 5.61 -4.27
CA SER A 266 -32.97 5.37 -5.26
C SER A 266 -34.04 4.42 -4.70
N SER A 267 -35.02 4.04 -5.51
CA SER A 267 -36.00 3.04 -5.11
C SER A 267 -36.00 1.88 -6.12
N PRO A 268 -35.39 0.72 -5.78
CA PRO A 268 -34.64 0.40 -4.57
C PRO A 268 -33.31 1.13 -4.49
N SER A 269 -32.76 1.28 -3.26
CA SER A 269 -31.41 1.78 -3.06
C SER A 269 -30.39 0.86 -3.72
N SER A 270 -29.27 1.43 -4.20
CA SER A 270 -28.31 0.67 -5.00
C SER A 270 -26.88 1.15 -4.81
N ILE A 271 -25.94 0.22 -4.87
CA ILE A 271 -24.53 0.54 -5.06
C ILE A 271 -24.29 0.78 -6.54
N ARG A 272 -23.70 1.91 -6.86
CA ARG A 272 -23.43 2.35 -8.23
C ARG A 272 -21.95 2.63 -8.47
N LEU A 273 -21.55 2.66 -9.74
CA LEU A 273 -20.18 2.89 -10.15
C LEU A 273 -20.14 3.64 -11.48
N VAL A 274 -19.21 4.58 -11.59
CA VAL A 274 -18.78 5.15 -12.87
C VAL A 274 -17.32 4.83 -13.15
N LYS A 275 -16.93 4.92 -14.43
CA LYS A 275 -15.58 4.65 -14.90
C LYS A 275 -15.07 5.77 -15.77
N SER A 276 -13.83 6.21 -15.54
CA SER A 276 -13.02 7.01 -16.45
C SER A 276 -11.89 6.17 -17.04
N THR A 277 -11.58 6.35 -18.33
CA THR A 277 -10.43 5.74 -19.03
C THR A 277 -9.39 6.77 -19.47
N ASN A 278 -9.56 8.03 -19.07
CA ASN A 278 -8.70 9.17 -19.43
C ASN A 278 -8.17 9.92 -18.21
N GLY A 279 -7.88 9.19 -17.12
CA GLY A 279 -7.31 9.74 -15.90
C GLY A 279 -8.25 10.72 -15.19
N GLY A 280 -9.55 10.43 -15.13
CA GLY A 280 -10.55 11.28 -14.46
C GLY A 280 -10.93 12.54 -15.23
N ALA A 281 -10.57 12.67 -16.52
CA ALA A 281 -10.96 13.86 -17.31
C ALA A 281 -12.45 13.86 -17.69
N SER A 282 -13.03 12.69 -17.84
CA SER A 282 -14.46 12.48 -18.04
C SER A 282 -14.82 11.05 -17.62
N PHE A 283 -16.10 10.85 -17.32
CA PHE A 283 -16.64 9.56 -16.91
C PHE A 283 -17.65 9.03 -17.92
N GLY A 284 -17.75 7.71 -18.01
CA GLY A 284 -18.78 7.02 -18.77
C GLY A 284 -20.12 6.97 -18.03
N SER A 285 -21.07 6.24 -18.60
CA SER A 285 -22.37 6.05 -17.96
C SER A 285 -22.23 5.27 -16.66
N GLU A 286 -23.10 5.57 -15.71
CA GLU A 286 -23.27 4.87 -14.45
C GLU A 286 -23.71 3.42 -14.65
N VAL A 287 -23.21 2.53 -13.79
CA VAL A 287 -23.56 1.10 -13.76
C VAL A 287 -24.07 0.73 -12.37
N ILE A 288 -25.18 0.03 -12.29
CA ILE A 288 -25.67 -0.54 -11.03
C ILE A 288 -24.87 -1.79 -10.70
N VAL A 289 -24.16 -1.77 -9.58
CA VAL A 289 -23.41 -2.92 -9.04
C VAL A 289 -24.36 -3.92 -8.39
N ALA A 290 -25.23 -3.42 -7.50
CA ALA A 290 -26.24 -4.21 -6.80
C ALA A 290 -27.37 -3.33 -6.30
N ASN A 291 -28.61 -3.86 -6.29
CA ASN A 291 -29.66 -3.31 -5.45
C ASN A 291 -29.48 -3.82 -4.03
N ILE A 292 -29.73 -2.96 -3.04
CA ILE A 292 -29.52 -3.24 -1.63
C ILE A 292 -30.76 -2.97 -0.79
N THR A 293 -30.76 -3.51 0.41
CA THR A 293 -31.62 -3.05 1.51
C THR A 293 -30.69 -2.38 2.51
N GLU A 294 -30.83 -1.06 2.65
CA GLU A 294 -30.01 -0.30 3.60
C GLU A 294 -30.16 -0.84 5.02
N ILE A 295 -29.05 -0.84 5.78
CA ILE A 295 -29.14 -1.14 7.21
C ILE A 295 -29.91 0.00 7.91
N PRO A 296 -30.65 -0.28 9.00
CA PRO A 296 -31.28 0.77 9.80
C PRO A 296 -30.26 1.76 10.34
N ASP A 297 -30.58 3.05 10.31
CA ASP A 297 -29.81 4.11 10.96
C ASP A 297 -30.69 4.78 12.04
N PRO A 298 -30.45 4.56 13.34
CA PRO A 298 -29.40 3.71 13.95
C PRO A 298 -29.68 2.21 13.82
N LEU A 299 -28.63 1.38 13.93
CA LEU A 299 -28.70 -0.08 13.90
C LEU A 299 -29.08 -0.64 15.27
N PRO A 300 -30.31 -1.17 15.45
CA PRO A 300 -30.79 -1.64 16.76
C PRO A 300 -29.91 -2.76 17.35
N PRO A 301 -29.81 -2.90 18.69
CA PRO A 301 -30.50 -2.12 19.72
C PRO A 301 -29.71 -0.86 20.18
N THR A 302 -28.74 -0.41 19.41
CA THR A 302 -27.90 0.77 19.70
C THR A 302 -28.47 2.03 19.07
N ASP A 303 -27.93 3.19 19.47
CA ASP A 303 -28.38 4.51 19.01
C ASP A 303 -27.32 5.23 18.16
N PHE A 304 -26.18 4.58 17.83
CA PHE A 304 -25.14 5.22 17.01
C PHE A 304 -25.53 5.20 15.54
N ARG A 305 -25.06 6.23 14.84
CA ARG A 305 -25.24 6.41 13.41
C ARG A 305 -24.55 5.27 12.63
N ASP A 306 -25.23 4.75 11.62
CA ASP A 306 -24.79 3.64 10.79
C ASP A 306 -25.08 3.89 9.30
N ASN A 307 -24.45 3.14 8.41
CA ASN A 307 -24.63 3.33 6.99
C ASN A 307 -24.32 2.06 6.17
N SER A 308 -24.76 2.06 4.91
CA SER A 308 -24.50 1.01 3.91
C SER A 308 -23.50 1.46 2.84
N PHE A 309 -22.56 2.36 3.15
CA PHE A 309 -21.60 2.87 2.18
C PHE A 309 -20.70 1.75 1.64
N PRO A 310 -20.40 1.79 0.32
CA PRO A 310 -19.49 0.82 -0.27
C PRO A 310 -18.03 1.13 0.04
N SER A 311 -17.21 0.07 0.04
CA SER A 311 -15.77 0.19 -0.10
C SER A 311 -15.33 -0.59 -1.34
N ILE A 312 -14.37 -0.05 -2.08
CA ILE A 312 -13.90 -0.57 -3.37
C ILE A 312 -12.39 -0.82 -3.37
N ALA A 313 -11.96 -1.93 -3.96
CA ALA A 313 -10.56 -2.18 -4.29
C ALA A 313 -10.43 -2.73 -5.71
N VAL A 314 -9.31 -2.44 -6.36
CA VAL A 314 -8.98 -2.99 -7.68
C VAL A 314 -7.67 -3.76 -7.58
N ASP A 315 -7.62 -4.96 -8.13
CA ASP A 315 -6.39 -5.72 -8.26
C ASP A 315 -5.51 -5.10 -9.36
N ILE A 316 -4.39 -4.52 -8.94
CA ILE A 316 -3.36 -3.95 -9.82
C ILE A 316 -2.04 -4.72 -9.74
N SER A 317 -2.07 -5.96 -9.27
CA SER A 317 -0.91 -6.80 -8.99
C SER A 317 -0.14 -7.25 -10.23
N GLY A 318 -0.74 -7.17 -11.42
CA GLY A 318 -0.20 -7.77 -12.64
C GLY A 318 -0.25 -9.30 -12.63
N LYS A 319 -0.96 -9.93 -11.67
CA LYS A 319 -1.12 -11.38 -11.53
C LYS A 319 -2.42 -11.87 -12.20
N THR A 320 -2.86 -13.08 -11.83
CA THR A 320 -4.00 -13.77 -12.46
C THR A 320 -5.31 -12.98 -12.47
N TYR A 321 -5.57 -12.21 -11.41
CA TYR A 321 -6.82 -11.48 -11.23
C TYR A 321 -6.67 -9.97 -11.47
N ASN A 322 -5.56 -9.56 -12.09
CA ASN A 322 -5.28 -8.17 -12.40
C ASN A 322 -6.44 -7.50 -13.16
N GLY A 323 -6.91 -6.36 -12.67
CA GLY A 323 -8.04 -5.61 -13.20
C GLY A 323 -9.41 -6.06 -12.66
N TYR A 324 -9.46 -7.06 -11.76
CA TYR A 324 -10.72 -7.37 -11.05
C TYR A 324 -11.05 -6.24 -10.08
N ILE A 325 -12.32 -5.88 -10.04
CA ILE A 325 -12.87 -4.85 -9.15
C ILE A 325 -13.69 -5.56 -8.08
N HIS A 326 -13.48 -5.19 -6.83
CA HIS A 326 -14.09 -5.76 -5.64
C HIS A 326 -14.84 -4.68 -4.89
N ILE A 327 -16.12 -4.88 -4.60
CA ILE A 327 -16.93 -3.94 -3.82
C ILE A 327 -17.63 -4.69 -2.69
N VAL A 328 -17.62 -4.09 -1.49
CA VAL A 328 -18.30 -4.57 -0.29
C VAL A 328 -19.20 -3.49 0.29
N TRP A 329 -20.25 -3.88 0.97
CA TRP A 329 -21.17 -2.99 1.69
C TRP A 329 -21.91 -3.74 2.81
N ALA A 330 -22.53 -3.03 3.72
CA ALA A 330 -23.47 -3.60 4.69
C ALA A 330 -24.90 -3.61 4.12
N ASP A 331 -25.67 -4.69 4.34
CA ASP A 331 -26.96 -4.91 3.71
C ASP A 331 -27.94 -5.62 4.67
N TYR A 332 -29.17 -5.13 4.77
CA TYR A 332 -30.19 -5.62 5.71
C TYR A 332 -31.21 -6.57 5.08
N ARG A 333 -30.95 -7.13 3.91
CA ARG A 333 -31.91 -7.98 3.15
C ARG A 333 -32.36 -9.23 3.90
N ASN A 334 -31.66 -9.62 4.96
CA ASN A 334 -31.91 -10.81 5.78
C ASN A 334 -32.55 -10.48 7.15
N ASN A 335 -32.92 -9.22 7.41
CA ASN A 335 -33.41 -8.67 8.68
C ASN A 335 -32.35 -8.63 9.81
N ASP A 336 -31.09 -8.77 9.47
CA ASP A 336 -29.90 -8.41 10.24
C ASP A 336 -28.89 -7.78 9.26
N ALA A 337 -27.98 -6.97 9.77
CA ALA A 337 -26.96 -6.38 8.95
C ALA A 337 -25.87 -7.41 8.66
N ASP A 338 -25.65 -7.69 7.38
CA ASP A 338 -24.63 -8.61 6.87
C ASP A 338 -23.66 -7.88 5.92
N ILE A 339 -22.45 -8.37 5.79
CA ILE A 339 -21.50 -7.88 4.79
C ILE A 339 -21.70 -8.62 3.47
N TYR A 340 -22.03 -7.86 2.44
CA TYR A 340 -22.19 -8.34 1.08
C TYR A 340 -21.03 -7.89 0.19
N TYR A 341 -20.76 -8.69 -0.82
CA TYR A 341 -19.68 -8.52 -1.77
C TYR A 341 -20.14 -8.81 -3.19
N SER A 342 -19.63 -8.02 -4.14
CA SER A 342 -19.72 -8.30 -5.57
C SER A 342 -18.39 -7.96 -6.26
N ARG A 343 -18.12 -8.63 -7.39
CA ARG A 343 -16.93 -8.37 -8.20
C ARG A 343 -17.24 -8.22 -9.66
N SER A 344 -16.43 -7.42 -10.34
CA SER A 344 -16.36 -7.37 -11.79
C SER A 344 -15.04 -7.93 -12.30
N THR A 345 -15.10 -8.75 -13.34
CA THR A 345 -13.92 -9.34 -14.02
C THR A 345 -13.67 -8.72 -15.38
N ASN A 346 -14.44 -7.70 -15.75
CA ASN A 346 -14.44 -7.07 -17.08
C ASN A 346 -14.46 -5.53 -17.01
N GLY A 347 -13.75 -4.98 -16.00
CA GLY A 347 -13.56 -3.54 -15.89
C GLY A 347 -14.82 -2.75 -15.54
N GLY A 348 -15.70 -3.30 -14.69
CA GLY A 348 -16.90 -2.65 -14.17
C GLY A 348 -18.13 -2.78 -15.08
N THR A 349 -18.04 -3.48 -16.22
CA THR A 349 -19.16 -3.57 -17.17
C THR A 349 -20.28 -4.47 -16.68
N THR A 350 -19.94 -5.58 -16.03
CA THR A 350 -20.91 -6.50 -15.41
C THR A 350 -20.38 -6.96 -14.03
N TRP A 351 -21.30 -7.37 -13.17
CA TRP A 351 -21.04 -7.71 -11.78
C TRP A 351 -21.56 -9.11 -11.45
N SER A 352 -20.87 -9.78 -10.54
CA SER A 352 -21.35 -11.04 -9.97
C SER A 352 -22.59 -10.82 -9.13
N THR A 353 -23.41 -11.87 -8.96
CA THR A 353 -24.44 -11.86 -7.93
C THR A 353 -23.79 -11.55 -6.56
N ALA A 354 -24.41 -10.65 -5.79
CA ALA A 354 -23.94 -10.32 -4.46
C ALA A 354 -23.98 -11.55 -3.54
N VAL A 355 -22.88 -11.79 -2.82
CA VAL A 355 -22.74 -12.89 -1.86
C VAL A 355 -22.42 -12.36 -0.47
N ARG A 356 -22.95 -13.00 0.55
CA ARG A 356 -22.61 -12.74 1.96
C ARG A 356 -21.21 -13.25 2.26
N VAL A 357 -20.39 -12.46 2.97
CA VAL A 357 -19.01 -12.77 3.29
C VAL A 357 -18.81 -13.13 4.76
N ASN A 358 -19.57 -12.55 5.66
CA ASN A 358 -19.54 -12.99 7.07
C ASN A 358 -20.07 -14.44 7.18
N ASP A 359 -19.41 -15.25 7.99
CA ASP A 359 -19.62 -16.71 8.08
C ASP A 359 -20.37 -17.17 9.34
N ASP A 360 -20.87 -16.24 10.14
CA ASP A 360 -21.76 -16.55 11.26
C ASP A 360 -23.10 -17.12 10.77
N PRO A 361 -23.90 -17.78 11.62
CA PRO A 361 -25.15 -18.38 11.20
C PRO A 361 -26.12 -17.36 10.59
N PHE A 362 -26.72 -17.69 9.46
CA PHE A 362 -27.67 -16.85 8.75
C PHE A 362 -28.91 -16.56 9.60
N GLY A 363 -29.34 -15.29 9.67
CA GLY A 363 -30.53 -14.86 10.37
C GLY A 363 -30.43 -15.04 11.89
N ASN A 364 -29.25 -14.91 12.46
CA ASN A 364 -28.98 -15.09 13.89
C ASN A 364 -29.24 -13.82 14.72
N GLY A 365 -29.61 -12.71 14.07
CA GLY A 365 -29.82 -11.41 14.69
C GLY A 365 -28.54 -10.76 15.20
N LYS A 366 -27.38 -11.07 14.57
CA LYS A 366 -26.08 -10.50 14.86
C LYS A 366 -25.64 -9.64 13.69
N ASP A 367 -25.33 -8.39 13.95
CA ASP A 367 -25.07 -7.41 12.93
C ASP A 367 -23.59 -7.31 12.60
N GLN A 368 -23.27 -7.11 11.31
CA GLN A 368 -21.97 -6.76 10.78
C GLN A 368 -22.07 -5.45 9.99
N PHE A 369 -21.11 -4.54 10.20
CA PHE A 369 -21.15 -3.20 9.64
C PHE A 369 -19.75 -2.62 9.40
N PHE A 370 -19.68 -1.47 8.71
CA PHE A 370 -18.45 -0.74 8.34
C PHE A 370 -17.39 -1.62 7.69
N PRO A 371 -17.70 -2.30 6.59
CA PRO A 371 -16.70 -3.09 5.87
C PRO A 371 -15.69 -2.20 5.13
N TRP A 372 -14.41 -2.61 5.12
CA TRP A 372 -13.40 -2.01 4.29
C TRP A 372 -12.55 -3.05 3.58
N ILE A 373 -12.28 -2.83 2.29
CA ILE A 373 -11.62 -3.81 1.40
C ILE A 373 -10.31 -3.26 0.84
N SER A 374 -9.28 -4.12 0.70
CA SER A 374 -8.05 -3.78 0.00
C SER A 374 -7.52 -4.96 -0.83
N ALA A 375 -6.72 -4.67 -1.87
CA ALA A 375 -6.01 -5.67 -2.66
C ALA A 375 -4.50 -5.54 -2.44
N ASP A 376 -3.81 -6.69 -2.24
CA ASP A 376 -2.37 -6.72 -2.03
C ASP A 376 -1.60 -6.84 -3.36
N PRO A 377 -0.26 -6.61 -3.37
CA PRO A 377 0.57 -6.76 -4.56
C PRO A 377 0.64 -8.19 -5.14
N ASN A 378 0.11 -9.19 -4.44
CA ASN A 378 -0.01 -10.58 -4.93
C ASN A 378 -1.38 -10.88 -5.54
N GLY A 379 -2.34 -9.95 -5.49
CA GLY A 379 -3.70 -10.10 -5.97
C GLY A 379 -4.63 -10.81 -4.98
N ASN A 380 -4.23 -10.90 -3.70
CA ASN A 380 -5.16 -11.32 -2.65
C ASN A 380 -6.04 -10.14 -2.24
N VAL A 381 -7.25 -10.44 -1.85
CA VAL A 381 -8.24 -9.46 -1.41
C VAL A 381 -8.50 -9.61 0.09
N HIS A 382 -8.46 -8.51 0.82
CA HIS A 382 -8.53 -8.45 2.27
C HIS A 382 -9.73 -7.61 2.68
N LEU A 383 -10.49 -8.08 3.65
CA LEU A 383 -11.68 -7.43 4.17
C LEU A 383 -11.64 -7.39 5.69
N PHE A 384 -11.90 -6.22 6.24
CA PHE A 384 -12.09 -5.97 7.66
C PHE A 384 -13.47 -5.34 7.88
N PHE A 385 -14.16 -5.72 8.98
CA PHE A 385 -15.48 -5.21 9.34
C PHE A 385 -15.73 -5.36 10.84
N TYR A 386 -16.67 -4.62 11.37
CA TYR A 386 -17.17 -4.84 12.72
C TYR A 386 -18.25 -5.92 12.76
N ASP A 387 -18.28 -6.67 13.88
CA ASP A 387 -19.13 -7.84 14.04
C ASP A 387 -19.59 -7.99 15.48
N ARG A 388 -20.88 -8.16 15.66
CA ARG A 388 -21.55 -8.35 16.95
C ARG A 388 -21.77 -9.81 17.33
N ARG A 389 -21.26 -10.79 16.55
CA ARG A 389 -21.52 -12.22 16.76
C ARG A 389 -21.16 -12.74 18.16
N ASP A 390 -20.15 -12.16 18.80
CA ASP A 390 -19.70 -12.53 20.16
C ASP A 390 -20.51 -11.87 21.28
N ALA A 391 -21.31 -10.86 20.96
CA ALA A 391 -22.14 -10.14 21.93
C ALA A 391 -23.49 -10.82 22.13
N SER A 392 -23.82 -11.23 23.36
CA SER A 392 -25.10 -11.86 23.66
C SER A 392 -26.31 -10.95 23.41
N ASN A 393 -26.13 -9.63 23.62
CA ASN A 393 -27.16 -8.60 23.49
C ASN A 393 -27.12 -7.82 22.16
N ASN A 394 -26.26 -8.20 21.21
CA ASN A 394 -26.06 -7.50 19.93
C ASN A 394 -25.68 -6.00 20.09
N VAL A 395 -24.87 -5.65 21.09
CA VAL A 395 -24.42 -4.28 21.38
C VAL A 395 -22.92 -4.12 21.13
N ASN A 396 -22.11 -4.85 21.92
CA ASN A 396 -20.66 -4.80 21.77
C ASN A 396 -20.23 -5.47 20.47
N PHE A 397 -19.11 -5.01 19.93
CA PHE A 397 -18.59 -5.53 18.67
C PHE A 397 -17.09 -5.81 18.74
N HIS A 398 -16.63 -6.65 17.83
CA HIS A 398 -15.23 -6.93 17.55
C HIS A 398 -14.90 -6.59 16.10
N GLY A 399 -13.65 -6.32 15.80
CA GLY A 399 -13.14 -6.29 14.43
C GLY A 399 -12.85 -7.72 13.93
N TYR A 400 -13.36 -8.06 12.77
CA TYR A 400 -13.17 -9.34 12.09
C TYR A 400 -12.49 -9.14 10.73
N TYR A 401 -11.74 -10.15 10.32
CA TYR A 401 -10.98 -10.18 9.09
C TYR A 401 -11.25 -11.44 8.29
N THR A 402 -11.24 -11.32 6.99
CA THR A 402 -11.22 -12.45 6.05
C THR A 402 -10.46 -12.08 4.78
N ARG A 403 -10.02 -13.08 4.02
CA ARG A 403 -9.32 -12.87 2.75
C ARG A 403 -9.76 -13.83 1.67
N SER A 404 -9.54 -13.42 0.42
CA SER A 404 -9.65 -14.27 -0.76
C SER A 404 -8.31 -14.32 -1.50
N THR A 405 -7.88 -15.53 -1.88
CA THR A 405 -6.66 -15.76 -2.68
C THR A 405 -6.98 -16.16 -4.11
N ASN A 406 -8.25 -16.12 -4.50
CA ASN A 406 -8.74 -16.55 -5.81
C ASN A 406 -9.64 -15.51 -6.49
N GLY A 407 -9.25 -14.22 -6.34
CA GLY A 407 -9.93 -13.09 -6.96
C GLY A 407 -11.37 -12.91 -6.48
N GLY A 408 -11.65 -13.17 -5.19
CA GLY A 408 -12.97 -13.01 -4.59
C GLY A 408 -13.96 -14.14 -4.89
N ALA A 409 -13.49 -15.30 -5.41
CA ALA A 409 -14.38 -16.42 -5.69
C ALA A 409 -14.82 -17.14 -4.41
N THR A 410 -13.91 -17.25 -3.44
CA THR A 410 -14.17 -17.77 -2.10
C THR A 410 -13.40 -16.96 -1.07
N TRP A 411 -13.85 -17.01 0.16
CA TRP A 411 -13.28 -16.31 1.31
C TRP A 411 -12.82 -17.30 2.38
N SER A 412 -11.77 -16.96 3.11
CA SER A 412 -11.36 -17.72 4.30
C SER A 412 -12.42 -17.63 5.39
N ALA A 413 -12.34 -18.49 6.41
CA ALA A 413 -13.09 -18.28 7.63
C ALA A 413 -12.82 -16.88 8.20
N ASN A 414 -13.82 -16.27 8.80
CA ASN A 414 -13.65 -14.97 9.45
C ASN A 414 -12.87 -15.15 10.76
N GLU A 415 -11.84 -14.34 10.94
CA GLU A 415 -10.94 -14.40 12.09
C GLU A 415 -11.11 -13.12 12.93
N ARG A 416 -11.32 -13.27 14.24
CA ARG A 416 -11.42 -12.12 15.15
C ARG A 416 -10.06 -11.48 15.33
N VAL A 417 -9.96 -10.18 15.04
CA VAL A 417 -8.72 -9.38 15.12
C VAL A 417 -8.57 -8.71 16.48
N THR A 418 -9.65 -8.15 17.01
CA THR A 418 -9.62 -7.41 18.25
C THR A 418 -9.60 -8.35 19.46
N SER A 419 -8.68 -8.11 20.38
CA SER A 419 -8.54 -8.91 21.62
C SER A 419 -9.56 -8.51 22.70
N VAL A 420 -10.13 -7.30 22.60
CA VAL A 420 -11.14 -6.76 23.50
C VAL A 420 -12.32 -6.25 22.67
N SER A 421 -13.54 -6.46 23.13
CA SER A 421 -14.73 -5.91 22.48
C SER A 421 -14.86 -4.41 22.71
N SER A 422 -15.34 -3.68 21.71
CA SER A 422 -15.71 -2.28 21.82
C SER A 422 -17.15 -2.14 22.27
N ASN A 423 -17.40 -1.15 23.13
CA ASN A 423 -18.73 -0.77 23.57
C ASN A 423 -19.14 0.55 22.90
N PRO A 424 -20.16 0.59 22.03
CA PRO A 424 -20.54 1.81 21.33
C PRO A 424 -21.06 2.92 22.27
N TYR A 425 -21.48 2.58 23.47
CA TYR A 425 -21.91 3.56 24.47
C TYR A 425 -20.74 4.30 25.16
N THR A 426 -19.51 3.93 24.84
CA THR A 426 -18.33 4.66 25.31
C THR A 426 -18.19 5.93 24.50
N ASP A 427 -18.27 7.08 25.18
CA ASP A 427 -18.19 8.42 24.63
C ASP A 427 -19.35 8.81 23.65
N PHE A 428 -19.40 10.09 23.23
CA PHE A 428 -20.44 10.68 22.36
C PHE A 428 -21.90 10.30 22.73
N GLY A 429 -22.14 9.94 23.98
CA GLY A 429 -23.48 9.49 24.45
C GLY A 429 -23.96 8.20 23.78
N GLY A 430 -23.06 7.43 23.15
CA GLY A 430 -23.37 6.22 22.41
C GLY A 430 -23.99 6.45 21.04
N GLN A 431 -23.85 7.66 20.50
CA GLN A 431 -24.47 8.03 19.21
C GLN A 431 -23.49 8.02 18.04
N PHE A 432 -22.16 7.92 18.30
CA PHE A 432 -21.16 7.98 17.25
C PHE A 432 -19.91 7.17 17.59
N ILE A 433 -19.48 6.34 16.65
CA ILE A 433 -18.24 5.54 16.70
C ILE A 433 -17.42 5.69 15.41
N GLY A 434 -17.75 6.68 14.57
CA GLY A 434 -17.30 6.84 13.20
C GLY A 434 -18.29 6.25 12.19
N ASP A 435 -18.01 6.42 10.91
CA ASP A 435 -18.84 5.93 9.79
C ASP A 435 -18.15 4.83 8.98
N TYR A 436 -16.87 4.56 9.21
CA TYR A 436 -16.06 3.61 8.47
C TYR A 436 -14.81 3.17 9.23
N ASN A 437 -14.17 2.14 8.72
CA ASN A 437 -12.87 1.61 9.14
C ASN A 437 -11.85 1.73 8.00
N GLY A 438 -10.62 1.28 8.25
CA GLY A 438 -9.60 1.18 7.24
C GLY A 438 -8.91 -0.19 7.23
N ILE A 439 -8.49 -0.67 6.06
CA ILE A 439 -7.51 -1.74 5.93
C ILE A 439 -6.60 -1.47 4.74
N THR A 440 -5.30 -1.65 4.92
CA THR A 440 -4.33 -1.68 3.83
C THR A 440 -3.55 -2.98 3.86
N SER A 441 -2.99 -3.38 2.71
CA SER A 441 -2.26 -4.63 2.60
C SER A 441 -0.96 -4.47 1.82
N VAL A 442 0.08 -5.14 2.29
CA VAL A 442 1.34 -5.36 1.60
C VAL A 442 1.51 -6.85 1.34
N ALA A 443 2.52 -7.27 0.59
CA ALA A 443 2.73 -8.69 0.36
C ALA A 443 2.77 -9.47 1.69
N HIS A 444 1.93 -10.49 1.83
CA HIS A 444 1.81 -11.38 2.99
C HIS A 444 1.39 -10.72 4.32
N LYS A 445 0.93 -9.47 4.31
CA LYS A 445 0.49 -8.75 5.51
C LYS A 445 -0.68 -7.82 5.22
N ALA A 446 -1.61 -7.72 6.16
CA ALA A 446 -2.66 -6.70 6.19
C ALA A 446 -2.60 -5.94 7.52
N HIS A 447 -3.00 -4.68 7.47
CA HIS A 447 -3.07 -3.78 8.60
C HIS A 447 -4.44 -3.11 8.62
N PRO A 448 -5.42 -3.64 9.36
CA PRO A 448 -6.64 -2.92 9.66
C PRO A 448 -6.33 -1.78 10.64
N LEU A 449 -7.11 -0.72 10.55
CA LEU A 449 -7.12 0.39 11.50
C LEU A 449 -8.56 0.61 11.93
N TRP A 450 -8.80 0.68 13.23
CA TRP A 450 -10.16 0.75 13.76
C TRP A 450 -10.29 1.62 15.01
N THR A 451 -11.50 2.10 15.26
CA THR A 451 -11.90 2.76 16.51
C THR A 451 -12.15 1.69 17.59
N ASP A 452 -11.50 1.82 18.73
CA ASP A 452 -11.52 0.88 19.86
C ASP A 452 -11.86 1.61 21.15
N THR A 453 -12.69 1.01 22.00
CA THR A 453 -13.18 1.69 23.22
C THR A 453 -12.64 1.08 24.53
N ARG A 454 -11.62 0.21 24.45
CA ARG A 454 -11.10 -0.55 25.61
C ARG A 454 -10.54 0.31 26.76
N ASN A 455 -10.12 1.53 26.46
CA ASN A 455 -9.53 2.44 27.46
C ASN A 455 -10.53 3.41 28.10
N GLY A 456 -11.82 3.31 27.75
CA GLY A 456 -12.87 4.17 28.31
C GLY A 456 -13.12 5.46 27.52
N ASN A 457 -12.45 5.63 26.39
CA ASN A 457 -12.68 6.59 25.32
C ASN A 457 -12.51 5.88 23.98
N GLN A 458 -12.72 6.57 22.86
CA GLN A 458 -12.46 6.04 21.52
C GLN A 458 -11.00 6.32 21.17
N ASP A 459 -10.20 5.27 20.98
CA ASP A 459 -8.79 5.31 20.55
C ASP A 459 -8.62 4.56 19.22
N ILE A 460 -7.53 4.85 18.53
CA ILE A 460 -7.22 4.19 17.26
C ILE A 460 -6.25 3.03 17.48
N TYR A 461 -6.66 1.84 17.01
CA TYR A 461 -5.87 0.62 17.12
C TYR A 461 -5.61 -0.01 15.75
N THR A 462 -4.54 -0.76 15.69
CA THR A 462 -4.15 -1.61 14.54
C THR A 462 -3.65 -2.96 15.00
N SER A 463 -3.58 -3.90 14.07
CA SER A 463 -2.89 -5.18 14.24
C SER A 463 -2.22 -5.58 12.92
N LYS A 464 -1.08 -6.24 13.02
CA LYS A 464 -0.44 -6.86 11.86
C LYS A 464 -1.01 -8.26 11.68
N ILE A 465 -1.68 -8.51 10.56
CA ILE A 465 -2.20 -9.81 10.17
C ILE A 465 -1.26 -10.38 9.11
N SER A 466 -0.71 -11.58 9.34
CA SER A 466 0.23 -12.24 8.42
C SER A 466 -0.31 -13.60 7.99
N TRP A 467 0.03 -14.05 6.77
CA TRP A 467 -0.40 -15.35 6.25
C TRP A 467 0.65 -15.97 5.33
N GLY A 468 0.60 -17.30 5.22
CA GLY A 468 1.52 -18.05 4.38
C GLY A 468 2.97 -17.96 4.86
N THR A 469 3.89 -18.35 4.01
CA THR A 469 5.32 -18.18 4.27
C THR A 469 5.73 -16.78 3.82
N ALA A 470 5.72 -15.82 4.71
CA ALA A 470 6.27 -14.50 4.42
C ALA A 470 7.76 -14.62 4.05
N PRO A 471 8.28 -13.80 3.13
CA PRO A 471 9.72 -13.77 2.88
C PRO A 471 10.45 -13.42 4.17
N VAL A 472 11.62 -14.00 4.36
CA VAL A 472 12.47 -13.78 5.55
C VAL A 472 12.77 -12.28 5.71
N ALA A 473 13.02 -11.59 4.60
CA ALA A 473 13.28 -10.16 4.61
C ALA A 473 12.45 -9.42 3.55
N SER A 474 12.22 -8.13 3.80
CA SER A 474 11.63 -7.18 2.85
C SER A 474 12.52 -5.96 2.70
N ILE A 475 12.42 -5.30 1.53
CA ILE A 475 13.22 -4.13 1.18
C ILE A 475 12.33 -2.96 0.75
N GLY A 476 12.72 -1.74 1.12
CA GLY A 476 12.07 -0.49 0.71
C GLY A 476 13.08 0.53 0.20
N MET A 477 12.66 1.41 -0.70
CA MET A 477 13.45 2.54 -1.18
C MET A 477 12.54 3.77 -1.34
N MET A 478 12.89 4.87 -0.69
CA MET A 478 12.16 6.13 -0.80
C MET A 478 13.07 7.21 -1.38
N PRO A 479 12.86 7.68 -2.62
CA PRO A 479 13.63 8.79 -3.17
C PRO A 479 13.37 10.07 -2.37
N ASN A 480 14.43 10.87 -2.14
CA ASN A 480 14.31 12.08 -1.32
C ASN A 480 13.69 13.27 -2.08
N ASN A 481 13.78 13.26 -3.41
CA ASN A 481 13.19 14.29 -4.27
C ASN A 481 12.59 13.64 -5.51
N THR A 482 11.33 13.91 -5.79
CA THR A 482 10.61 13.42 -6.97
C THR A 482 9.92 14.58 -7.70
N PRO A 483 9.82 14.53 -9.03
CA PRO A 483 10.40 13.54 -9.95
C PRO A 483 11.93 13.71 -10.09
N ILE A 484 12.65 12.58 -10.15
CA ILE A 484 14.11 12.60 -10.31
C ILE A 484 14.45 12.84 -11.78
N THR A 485 15.15 13.93 -12.06
CA THR A 485 15.63 14.27 -13.41
C THR A 485 17.13 14.51 -13.39
N ILE A 486 17.88 13.71 -14.14
CA ILE A 486 19.33 13.79 -14.26
C ILE A 486 19.69 14.55 -15.54
N PRO A 487 20.51 15.61 -15.46
CA PRO A 487 20.90 16.40 -16.62
C PRO A 487 21.79 15.60 -17.60
N PRO A 488 22.00 16.11 -18.86
CA PRO A 488 22.84 15.44 -19.87
C PRO A 488 24.24 15.13 -19.41
N GLY A 489 24.84 16.00 -18.61
CA GLY A 489 26.21 15.84 -18.07
C GLY A 489 26.38 14.84 -16.94
N GLY A 490 25.33 14.08 -16.62
CA GLY A 490 25.35 13.21 -15.45
C GLY A 490 24.89 13.95 -14.19
N GLY A 491 24.92 13.26 -13.06
CA GLY A 491 24.52 13.80 -11.77
C GLY A 491 24.33 12.70 -10.72
N SER A 492 23.55 12.97 -9.72
CA SER A 492 23.20 11.96 -8.71
C SER A 492 21.81 12.20 -8.16
N PHE A 493 21.27 11.19 -7.51
CA PHE A 493 20.09 11.29 -6.69
C PHE A 493 20.31 10.62 -5.34
N THR A 494 19.53 11.03 -4.34
CA THR A 494 19.57 10.45 -3.01
C THR A 494 18.25 9.79 -2.65
N TYR A 495 18.33 8.76 -1.81
CA TYR A 495 17.17 8.04 -1.33
C TYR A 495 17.40 7.48 0.08
N THR A 496 16.34 7.06 0.73
CA THR A 496 16.37 6.28 1.97
C THR A 496 16.12 4.82 1.62
N GLY A 497 17.04 3.93 2.01
CA GLY A 497 16.90 2.50 1.92
C GLY A 497 16.37 1.92 3.23
N VAL A 498 15.48 0.93 3.16
CA VAL A 498 14.94 0.22 4.32
C VAL A 498 15.07 -1.27 4.10
N LEU A 499 15.59 -1.98 5.09
CA LEU A 499 15.73 -3.44 5.08
C LEU A 499 15.18 -4.01 6.38
N GLY A 500 14.27 -4.97 6.30
CA GLY A 500 13.66 -5.53 7.49
C GLY A 500 13.60 -7.04 7.50
N ASN A 501 13.87 -7.62 8.68
CA ASN A 501 13.64 -9.03 8.97
C ASN A 501 12.18 -9.23 9.40
N ASN A 502 11.44 -10.03 8.65
CA ASN A 502 10.02 -10.31 8.90
C ASN A 502 9.79 -11.44 9.91
N THR A 503 10.87 -12.04 10.45
CA THR A 503 10.79 -13.23 11.31
C THR A 503 11.21 -12.94 12.74
N ALA A 504 10.73 -13.74 13.68
CA ALA A 504 11.11 -13.69 15.09
C ALA A 504 12.49 -14.33 15.39
N SER A 505 13.25 -14.71 14.36
CA SER A 505 14.60 -15.27 14.46
C SER A 505 15.60 -14.37 13.71
N PRO A 506 16.87 -14.30 14.14
CA PRO A 506 17.90 -13.65 13.35
C PRO A 506 18.01 -14.28 11.96
N ALA A 507 18.33 -13.45 10.96
CA ALA A 507 18.51 -13.87 9.56
C ALA A 507 19.76 -13.23 8.98
N SER A 508 20.25 -13.81 7.89
CA SER A 508 21.28 -13.23 7.04
C SER A 508 20.78 -13.27 5.60
N VAL A 509 20.92 -12.16 4.86
CA VAL A 509 20.40 -12.01 3.52
C VAL A 509 21.36 -11.22 2.64
N ASP A 510 21.26 -11.42 1.33
CA ASP A 510 21.98 -10.58 0.37
C ASP A 510 21.09 -9.44 -0.10
N VAL A 511 21.73 -8.27 -0.35
CA VAL A 511 21.07 -7.07 -0.90
C VAL A 511 21.81 -6.63 -2.14
N TRP A 512 21.12 -6.47 -3.26
CA TRP A 512 21.75 -5.99 -4.48
C TRP A 512 20.90 -4.97 -5.22
N LEU A 513 21.56 -4.15 -6.02
CA LEU A 513 20.95 -3.06 -6.77
C LEU A 513 21.16 -3.27 -8.27
N LYS A 514 20.15 -2.96 -9.06
CA LYS A 514 20.19 -3.02 -10.52
C LYS A 514 19.34 -1.94 -11.17
N LEU A 515 19.47 -1.79 -12.48
CA LEU A 515 18.67 -0.90 -13.30
C LEU A 515 17.84 -1.68 -14.33
N THR A 516 16.72 -1.11 -14.71
CA THR A 516 16.13 -1.32 -16.03
C THR A 516 16.42 -0.08 -16.86
N LEU A 517 17.12 -0.27 -17.98
CA LEU A 517 17.50 0.79 -18.90
C LEU A 517 16.29 1.30 -19.70
N PRO A 518 16.40 2.47 -20.39
CA PRO A 518 15.30 3.02 -21.20
C PRO A 518 14.78 2.10 -22.31
N ASN A 519 15.59 1.17 -22.78
CA ASN A 519 15.21 0.15 -23.77
C ASN A 519 14.58 -1.11 -23.15
N GLY A 520 14.34 -1.11 -21.84
CA GLY A 520 13.80 -2.26 -21.09
C GLY A 520 14.85 -3.31 -20.68
N THR A 521 16.12 -3.15 -21.03
CA THR A 521 17.16 -4.14 -20.71
C THR A 521 17.59 -4.01 -19.23
N PRO A 522 17.73 -5.12 -18.47
CA PRO A 522 18.28 -5.08 -17.13
C PRO A 522 19.80 -4.80 -17.18
N TYR A 523 20.30 -4.02 -16.22
CA TYR A 523 21.71 -3.66 -16.06
C TYR A 523 22.11 -3.78 -14.59
N GLY A 524 23.24 -4.39 -14.30
CA GLY A 524 23.80 -4.59 -12.97
C GLY A 524 24.10 -6.06 -12.65
N PRO A 525 24.48 -6.39 -11.40
CA PRO A 525 24.29 -5.54 -10.23
C PRO A 525 25.22 -4.32 -10.22
N LEU A 526 24.69 -3.19 -9.76
CA LEU A 526 25.49 -1.99 -9.48
C LEU A 526 26.25 -2.15 -8.16
N LEU A 527 25.67 -2.90 -7.25
CA LEU A 527 26.20 -3.22 -5.94
C LEU A 527 25.61 -4.55 -5.48
N ASN A 528 26.39 -5.30 -4.70
CA ASN A 528 25.93 -6.50 -4.00
C ASN A 528 26.57 -6.54 -2.61
N TYR A 529 25.71 -6.61 -1.58
CA TYR A 529 26.11 -6.88 -0.20
C TYR A 529 25.66 -8.30 0.16
N ASN A 530 26.62 -9.16 0.48
CA ASN A 530 26.33 -10.53 0.87
C ASN A 530 26.27 -10.66 2.39
N ASN A 531 25.42 -11.57 2.86
CA ASN A 531 25.33 -11.97 4.27
C ASN A 531 25.07 -10.80 5.24
N VAL A 532 24.20 -9.86 4.86
CA VAL A 532 23.79 -8.75 5.72
C VAL A 532 23.02 -9.32 6.93
N PRO A 533 23.54 -9.17 8.16
CA PRO A 533 22.91 -9.75 9.35
C PRO A 533 21.73 -8.86 9.78
N LEU A 534 20.63 -9.51 10.12
CA LEU A 534 19.41 -8.87 10.63
C LEU A 534 19.00 -9.58 11.93
N ALA A 535 18.86 -8.84 13.02
CA ALA A 535 18.25 -9.37 14.24
C ALA A 535 16.75 -9.71 14.02
N ALA A 536 16.18 -10.50 14.90
CA ALA A 536 14.74 -10.83 14.86
C ALA A 536 13.87 -9.55 14.82
N ASN A 537 12.93 -9.48 13.88
CA ASN A 537 12.03 -8.33 13.66
C ASN A 537 12.73 -6.97 13.45
N GLN A 538 14.03 -6.96 13.17
CA GLN A 538 14.79 -5.72 12.97
C GLN A 538 14.35 -5.04 11.66
N VAL A 539 14.20 -3.71 11.71
CA VAL A 539 14.08 -2.84 10.54
C VAL A 539 15.20 -1.83 10.59
N LEU A 540 16.05 -1.87 9.57
CA LEU A 540 17.15 -0.92 9.35
C LEU A 540 16.68 0.14 8.35
N SER A 541 16.89 1.41 8.67
CA SER A 541 16.63 2.52 7.76
C SER A 541 17.88 3.36 7.61
N VAL A 542 18.32 3.58 6.39
CA VAL A 542 19.51 4.33 6.05
C VAL A 542 19.13 5.46 5.12
N SER A 543 19.28 6.69 5.56
CA SER A 543 18.98 7.91 4.78
C SER A 543 20.22 8.47 4.09
N GLY A 544 19.99 9.22 3.00
CA GLY A 544 21.05 9.92 2.30
C GLY A 544 21.94 9.02 1.44
N ILE A 545 21.49 7.82 1.10
CA ILE A 545 22.17 6.96 0.14
C ILE A 545 22.22 7.71 -1.18
N ASN A 546 23.42 7.85 -1.76
CA ASN A 546 23.64 8.62 -2.98
C ASN A 546 24.06 7.71 -4.13
N GLN A 547 23.30 7.75 -5.23
CA GLN A 547 23.58 7.05 -6.49
C GLN A 547 24.01 8.03 -7.55
N ALA A 548 25.22 7.90 -8.04
CA ALA A 548 25.70 8.63 -9.20
C ALA A 548 25.15 8.05 -10.51
N VAL A 549 24.86 8.92 -11.46
CA VAL A 549 24.41 8.58 -12.82
C VAL A 549 25.40 9.20 -13.80
N PRO A 550 26.14 8.38 -14.58
CA PRO A 550 27.21 8.89 -15.46
C PRO A 550 26.66 9.71 -16.64
N SER A 551 27.50 10.56 -17.20
CA SER A 551 27.16 11.41 -18.36
C SER A 551 26.86 10.58 -19.61
N TYR A 552 27.57 9.46 -19.79
CA TYR A 552 27.40 8.53 -20.91
C TYR A 552 26.13 7.64 -20.80
N ALA A 553 25.42 7.65 -19.66
CA ALA A 553 24.22 6.87 -19.52
C ALA A 553 23.19 7.28 -20.59
N PRO A 554 22.56 6.33 -21.30
CA PRO A 554 21.55 6.63 -22.33
C PRO A 554 20.45 7.55 -21.83
N ALA A 555 19.94 8.43 -22.71
CA ALA A 555 18.79 9.27 -22.38
C ALA A 555 17.51 8.43 -22.28
N GLY A 556 16.61 8.80 -21.37
CA GLY A 556 15.31 8.17 -21.21
C GLY A 556 14.96 7.83 -19.77
N ALA A 557 13.87 7.07 -19.59
CA ALA A 557 13.39 6.66 -18.29
C ALA A 557 14.06 5.36 -17.83
N TYR A 558 14.52 5.36 -16.60
CA TYR A 558 15.11 4.22 -15.91
C TYR A 558 14.20 3.76 -14.77
N THR A 559 14.29 2.47 -14.41
CA THR A 559 13.86 2.00 -13.10
C THR A 559 15.05 1.54 -12.29
N TYR A 560 15.23 2.08 -11.10
CA TYR A 560 16.27 1.72 -10.14
C TYR A 560 15.69 0.74 -9.13
N TRP A 561 16.30 -0.45 -9.00
CA TRP A 561 15.81 -1.56 -8.22
C TRP A 561 16.73 -1.89 -7.07
N ALA A 562 16.15 -2.14 -5.89
CA ALA A 562 16.78 -2.91 -4.82
C ALA A 562 16.10 -4.26 -4.68
N LEU A 563 16.89 -5.28 -4.41
CA LEU A 563 16.44 -6.66 -4.24
C LEU A 563 17.08 -7.22 -2.97
N VAL A 564 16.36 -8.11 -2.30
CA VAL A 564 16.83 -8.87 -1.14
C VAL A 564 16.55 -10.34 -1.34
N GLY A 565 17.47 -11.21 -0.89
CA GLY A 565 17.34 -12.65 -1.02
C GLY A 565 18.65 -13.38 -0.88
N ASP A 566 18.86 -14.43 -1.68
CA ASP A 566 20.11 -15.17 -1.84
C ASP A 566 20.64 -14.90 -3.25
N PHE A 567 21.61 -14.00 -3.34
CA PHE A 567 22.16 -13.60 -4.65
C PHE A 567 23.00 -14.70 -5.27
N PRO A 568 22.90 -14.95 -6.58
CA PRO A 568 21.96 -14.40 -7.55
C PRO A 568 20.69 -15.25 -7.74
N LEU A 569 20.45 -16.25 -6.88
CA LEU A 569 19.53 -17.38 -7.12
C LEU A 569 18.09 -17.07 -6.77
N THR A 570 17.86 -16.41 -5.64
CA THR A 570 16.52 -16.25 -5.09
C THR A 570 16.27 -14.78 -4.75
N VAL A 571 15.21 -14.20 -5.31
CA VAL A 571 14.68 -12.90 -4.90
C VAL A 571 13.54 -13.15 -3.93
N MET A 572 13.70 -12.72 -2.68
CA MET A 572 12.67 -12.78 -1.65
C MET A 572 11.71 -11.60 -1.75
N ASP A 573 12.26 -10.40 -1.98
CA ASP A 573 11.49 -9.17 -2.16
C ASP A 573 12.26 -8.18 -3.04
N SER A 574 11.55 -7.24 -3.66
CA SER A 574 12.14 -6.21 -4.50
C SER A 574 11.28 -4.96 -4.57
N VAL A 575 11.92 -3.81 -4.69
CA VAL A 575 11.27 -2.51 -4.85
C VAL A 575 12.02 -1.69 -5.89
N GLY A 576 11.32 -0.82 -6.62
CA GLY A 576 11.95 0.04 -7.61
C GLY A 576 11.22 1.36 -7.81
N PHE A 577 11.98 2.43 -8.01
CA PHE A 577 11.46 3.74 -8.39
C PHE A 577 12.06 4.22 -9.71
N ARG A 578 11.45 5.26 -10.29
CA ARG A 578 11.84 5.79 -11.60
C ARG A 578 12.69 7.05 -11.49
N PHE A 579 13.64 7.20 -12.44
CA PHE A 579 14.29 8.46 -12.73
C PHE A 579 14.44 8.65 -14.26
N THR A 580 14.61 9.90 -14.69
CA THR A 580 14.78 10.25 -16.11
C THR A 580 16.15 10.88 -16.33
N LYS A 581 16.91 10.39 -17.31
CA LYS A 581 18.16 10.98 -17.80
C LYS A 581 17.90 11.81 -19.06
N GLN A 582 18.26 13.09 -19.03
CA GLN A 582 18.14 14.00 -20.17
C GLN A 582 19.39 13.94 -21.03
N GLY A 583 19.25 13.60 -22.32
CA GLY A 583 20.36 13.66 -23.29
C GLY A 583 21.62 12.89 -22.89
N VAL A 584 22.63 12.99 -23.72
CA VAL A 584 23.98 12.46 -23.53
C VAL A 584 24.99 13.54 -23.90
N VAL A 585 26.03 13.71 -23.10
CA VAL A 585 27.19 14.55 -23.47
C VAL A 585 28.39 13.63 -23.76
N ASN A 586 28.77 13.56 -25.02
CA ASN A 586 30.02 12.89 -25.41
C ASN A 586 31.19 13.81 -25.07
N ASN A 587 32.14 13.35 -24.27
CA ASN A 587 33.36 14.05 -23.78
C ASN A 587 33.24 14.84 -22.47
N ALA A 588 32.51 14.35 -21.47
CA ALA A 588 32.60 14.91 -20.13
C ALA A 588 33.94 14.60 -19.47
N VAL A 589 34.61 15.62 -18.95
CA VAL A 589 35.98 15.56 -18.37
C VAL A 589 36.00 14.88 -16.98
N ASN A 590 34.82 14.56 -16.41
CA ASN A 590 34.63 13.86 -15.12
C ASN A 590 33.51 12.84 -15.27
N ASP A 591 33.80 11.69 -15.88
CA ASP A 591 32.85 10.57 -15.90
C ASP A 591 32.86 9.90 -14.52
N GLN A 592 31.85 10.24 -13.73
CA GLN A 592 31.49 9.39 -12.58
C GLN A 592 30.91 8.09 -13.14
N GLU A 593 31.46 6.96 -12.72
CA GLU A 593 30.81 5.67 -12.93
C GLU A 593 29.49 5.60 -12.14
N TRP A 594 28.75 4.52 -12.30
CA TRP A 594 27.58 4.23 -11.47
C TRP A 594 28.00 3.99 -10.00
N ALA A 595 28.55 5.03 -9.37
CA ALA A 595 29.08 4.95 -8.02
C ALA A 595 27.91 5.09 -7.00
N LEU A 596 27.94 4.26 -5.98
CA LEU A 596 26.99 4.28 -4.88
C LEU A 596 27.72 4.48 -3.57
N SER A 597 27.13 5.24 -2.65
CA SER A 597 27.66 5.43 -1.30
C SER A 597 26.53 5.62 -0.30
N GLY A 598 26.79 5.28 0.96
CA GLY A 598 25.93 5.65 2.08
C GLY A 598 25.02 4.55 2.64
N TRP A 599 25.04 3.32 2.15
CA TRP A 599 24.25 2.23 2.76
C TRP A 599 24.67 1.85 4.19
N GLY A 600 25.86 2.37 4.64
CA GLY A 600 26.31 2.16 6.02
C GLY A 600 26.82 0.74 6.32
N PHE A 601 26.73 -0.16 5.36
CA PHE A 601 27.38 -1.47 5.41
C PHE A 601 28.88 -1.36 5.09
N ASP A 602 29.34 -0.17 4.67
CA ASP A 602 30.72 0.16 4.28
C ASP A 602 31.64 0.46 5.47
N SER A 603 31.13 0.57 6.72
CA SER A 603 31.88 1.11 7.87
C SER A 603 32.20 0.11 9.01
N GLY A 604 32.01 -1.19 8.77
CA GLY A 604 32.58 -2.24 9.63
C GLY A 604 33.83 -2.84 9.00
N PRO A 605 34.63 -3.64 9.70
CA PRO A 605 35.58 -4.53 9.05
C PRO A 605 34.76 -5.61 8.33
N MET A 606 34.13 -5.25 7.24
CA MET A 606 33.87 -6.19 6.19
C MET A 606 35.26 -6.43 5.59
N ASP A 607 35.96 -7.46 6.10
CA ASP A 607 36.85 -8.21 5.20
C ASP A 607 36.03 -8.36 3.94
N ALA A 608 36.51 -7.87 2.83
CA ALA A 608 35.88 -8.01 1.52
C ALA A 608 35.49 -9.48 1.46
N LEU A 609 34.21 -9.76 1.65
CA LEU A 609 33.72 -11.16 1.71
C LEU A 609 34.05 -11.72 0.36
N LEU A 610 35.12 -12.49 0.33
CA LEU A 610 35.59 -13.13 -0.90
C LEU A 610 34.43 -13.96 -1.41
N PRO A 611 34.11 -13.92 -2.71
CA PRO A 611 33.06 -14.74 -3.28
C PRO A 611 33.22 -16.20 -2.82
N GLU A 612 32.16 -16.81 -2.37
CA GLU A 612 32.22 -18.21 -1.86
C GLU A 612 32.54 -19.24 -2.95
N ALA A 613 32.33 -18.89 -4.21
CA ALA A 613 32.57 -19.77 -5.34
C ALA A 613 33.13 -19.02 -6.57
N ILE A 614 33.86 -19.73 -7.43
CA ILE A 614 34.20 -19.24 -8.75
C ILE A 614 32.92 -19.15 -9.57
N MET A 615 32.62 -17.95 -10.10
CA MET A 615 31.46 -17.69 -10.95
C MET A 615 31.89 -16.93 -12.19
N LEU A 616 31.32 -17.30 -13.34
CA LEU A 616 31.40 -16.54 -14.58
C LEU A 616 30.04 -15.93 -14.85
N LEU A 617 29.94 -14.63 -14.86
CA LEU A 617 28.67 -13.91 -15.07
C LEU A 617 28.39 -13.71 -16.56
N ASP A 618 27.16 -13.33 -16.92
CA ASP A 618 26.82 -13.00 -18.31
C ASP A 618 27.52 -11.70 -18.71
N ASN A 619 28.05 -11.67 -19.93
CA ASN A 619 28.66 -10.46 -20.47
C ASN A 619 27.61 -9.39 -20.76
N TYR A 620 27.98 -8.14 -20.58
CA TYR A 620 27.08 -7.04 -20.87
C TYR A 620 27.79 -5.89 -21.62
N PRO A 621 27.16 -5.32 -22.64
CA PRO A 621 25.88 -5.76 -23.26
C PRO A 621 26.02 -7.12 -23.97
N ASN A 622 24.89 -7.85 -24.14
CA ASN A 622 24.79 -9.07 -24.95
C ASN A 622 23.34 -9.17 -25.54
N PRO A 623 23.11 -9.06 -26.86
CA PRO A 623 24.10 -8.80 -27.90
C PRO A 623 24.83 -7.45 -27.75
N PHE A 624 26.03 -7.35 -28.29
CA PHE A 624 26.83 -6.13 -28.17
C PHE A 624 27.37 -5.66 -29.54
N ASN A 625 27.67 -4.36 -29.65
CA ASN A 625 28.33 -3.77 -30.81
C ASN A 625 29.68 -3.21 -30.36
N ALA A 626 30.72 -3.81 -30.94
CA ALA A 626 32.13 -3.59 -30.73
C ALA A 626 32.63 -3.95 -29.31
N THR A 627 32.02 -3.55 -28.21
CA THR A 627 32.59 -3.75 -26.87
C THR A 627 31.58 -4.38 -25.92
N THR A 628 32.07 -5.32 -25.08
CA THR A 628 31.29 -5.93 -23.98
C THR A 628 32.17 -6.14 -22.76
N THR A 629 31.60 -6.12 -21.58
CA THR A 629 32.31 -6.42 -20.32
C THR A 629 31.89 -7.81 -19.82
N ILE A 630 32.89 -8.59 -19.43
CA ILE A 630 32.77 -9.91 -18.83
C ILE A 630 33.16 -9.78 -17.36
N THR A 631 32.32 -10.22 -16.46
CA THR A 631 32.52 -10.21 -15.01
C THR A 631 32.65 -11.61 -14.47
N TYR A 632 33.56 -11.84 -13.53
CA TYR A 632 33.73 -13.12 -12.84
C TYR A 632 34.17 -12.92 -11.39
N ASN A 633 33.92 -13.92 -10.58
CA ASN A 633 34.20 -13.95 -9.14
C ASN A 633 35.21 -15.03 -8.80
N LEU A 634 36.13 -14.74 -7.90
CA LEU A 634 37.12 -15.67 -7.37
C LEU A 634 37.06 -15.73 -5.84
N PRO A 635 36.84 -16.89 -5.24
CA PRO A 635 36.80 -17.03 -3.78
C PRO A 635 38.19 -16.95 -3.12
N ILE A 636 39.22 -17.27 -3.85
CA ILE A 636 40.64 -17.22 -3.43
C ILE A 636 41.48 -16.72 -4.56
N SER A 637 42.61 -16.04 -4.24
CA SER A 637 43.60 -15.62 -5.22
C SER A 637 44.24 -16.83 -5.92
N GLY A 638 44.30 -16.79 -7.25
CA GLY A 638 44.80 -17.92 -8.04
C GLY A 638 45.11 -17.54 -9.47
N ASP A 639 45.67 -18.49 -10.23
CA ASP A 639 45.88 -18.33 -11.66
C ASP A 639 44.57 -18.50 -12.42
N VAL A 640 44.30 -17.57 -13.32
CA VAL A 640 43.06 -17.44 -14.08
C VAL A 640 43.35 -17.27 -15.56
N ASP A 641 42.68 -18.06 -16.39
CA ASP A 641 42.58 -17.85 -17.83
C ASP A 641 41.15 -17.49 -18.21
N LEU A 642 40.96 -16.32 -18.84
CA LEU A 642 39.72 -15.94 -19.47
C LEU A 642 39.94 -15.78 -20.97
N GLU A 643 39.35 -16.69 -21.74
CA GLU A 643 39.59 -16.82 -23.17
C GLU A 643 38.28 -16.73 -23.96
N VAL A 644 38.35 -16.18 -25.17
CA VAL A 644 37.23 -16.11 -26.11
C VAL A 644 37.46 -17.07 -27.27
N TYR A 645 36.41 -17.75 -27.68
CA TYR A 645 36.38 -18.76 -28.74
C TYR A 645 35.31 -18.45 -29.79
N ASN A 646 35.58 -18.79 -31.04
CA ASN A 646 34.54 -18.76 -32.10
C ASN A 646 33.66 -20.02 -32.07
N LEU A 647 32.65 -20.06 -32.95
CA LEU A 647 31.70 -21.18 -33.05
C LEU A 647 32.37 -22.54 -33.40
N LEU A 648 33.56 -22.51 -34.01
CA LEU A 648 34.36 -23.69 -34.35
C LEU A 648 35.24 -24.17 -33.19
N GLY A 649 35.20 -23.51 -32.04
CA GLY A 649 36.04 -23.81 -30.87
C GLY A 649 37.46 -23.33 -30.98
N GLN A 650 37.81 -22.48 -31.96
CA GLN A 650 39.14 -21.90 -32.09
C GLN A 650 39.28 -20.69 -31.17
N LYS A 651 40.36 -20.61 -30.43
CA LYS A 651 40.67 -19.48 -29.56
C LYS A 651 40.85 -18.20 -30.39
N VAL A 652 40.09 -17.18 -30.03
CA VAL A 652 40.07 -15.87 -30.69
C VAL A 652 41.02 -14.89 -29.99
N THR A 653 40.91 -14.84 -28.65
CA THR A 653 41.77 -14.00 -27.82
C THR A 653 41.80 -14.51 -26.38
N THR A 654 42.85 -14.12 -25.66
CA THR A 654 42.91 -14.26 -24.20
C THR A 654 42.72 -12.89 -23.57
N LEU A 655 41.80 -12.75 -22.65
CA LEU A 655 41.44 -11.50 -21.96
C LEU A 655 42.16 -11.39 -20.62
N VAL A 656 42.37 -12.52 -19.93
CA VAL A 656 43.10 -12.62 -18.67
C VAL A 656 43.96 -13.87 -18.75
N ASP A 657 45.23 -13.77 -18.35
CA ASP A 657 46.17 -14.87 -18.24
C ASP A 657 47.14 -14.54 -17.09
N GLY A 658 46.97 -15.17 -15.95
CA GLY A 658 47.85 -15.01 -14.80
C GLY A 658 47.15 -14.96 -13.46
N ARG A 659 47.94 -14.60 -12.43
CA ARG A 659 47.45 -14.56 -11.04
C ARG A 659 46.54 -13.36 -10.79
N VAL A 660 45.36 -13.63 -10.29
CA VAL A 660 44.33 -12.64 -9.95
C VAL A 660 44.01 -12.79 -8.46
N GLU A 661 43.85 -11.68 -7.76
CA GLU A 661 43.47 -11.66 -6.35
C GLU A 661 42.05 -12.16 -6.16
N ALA A 662 41.70 -12.63 -4.94
CA ALA A 662 40.34 -12.98 -4.59
C ALA A 662 39.44 -11.74 -4.70
N GLY A 663 38.17 -11.93 -5.16
CA GLY A 663 37.21 -10.85 -5.34
C GLY A 663 36.44 -10.94 -6.65
N GLN A 664 35.67 -9.89 -6.95
CA GLN A 664 34.98 -9.71 -8.23
C GLN A 664 35.90 -8.94 -9.21
N HIS A 665 35.98 -9.45 -10.43
CA HIS A 665 36.77 -8.88 -11.51
C HIS A 665 35.95 -8.65 -12.76
N SER A 666 36.25 -7.57 -13.48
CA SER A 666 35.63 -7.26 -14.77
C SER A 666 36.69 -6.95 -15.81
N VAL A 667 36.51 -7.48 -17.02
CA VAL A 667 37.38 -7.23 -18.15
C VAL A 667 36.54 -6.88 -19.38
N SER A 668 36.96 -5.85 -20.09
CA SER A 668 36.33 -5.41 -21.34
C SER A 668 36.93 -6.11 -22.53
N TRP A 669 36.10 -6.66 -23.41
CA TRP A 669 36.53 -7.18 -24.71
C TRP A 669 36.11 -6.20 -25.81
N ASP A 670 37.10 -5.66 -26.51
CA ASP A 670 36.91 -4.91 -27.77
C ASP A 670 36.94 -5.88 -28.95
N ALA A 671 35.76 -6.10 -29.53
CA ALA A 671 35.58 -6.97 -30.67
C ALA A 671 35.46 -6.21 -32.01
N ALA A 672 35.95 -4.95 -32.09
CA ALA A 672 35.85 -4.13 -33.31
C ALA A 672 36.50 -4.78 -34.56
N ASN A 673 37.48 -5.63 -34.36
CA ASN A 673 38.18 -6.32 -35.45
C ASN A 673 37.66 -7.72 -35.77
N TYR A 674 36.57 -8.18 -35.09
CA TYR A 674 36.01 -9.51 -35.27
C TYR A 674 34.69 -9.44 -36.01
N SER A 675 34.26 -10.50 -36.69
CA SER A 675 33.02 -10.56 -37.46
C SER A 675 31.82 -10.72 -36.58
N SER A 676 30.65 -10.16 -36.97
CA SER A 676 29.37 -10.45 -36.29
C SER A 676 29.13 -11.94 -36.21
N GLY A 677 28.65 -12.41 -35.07
CA GLY A 677 28.42 -13.84 -34.85
C GLY A 677 28.34 -14.23 -33.37
N ILE A 678 28.23 -15.53 -33.16
CA ILE A 678 28.25 -16.13 -31.84
C ILE A 678 29.68 -16.49 -31.45
N TYR A 679 30.05 -16.13 -30.25
CA TYR A 679 31.30 -16.48 -29.59
C TYR A 679 31.03 -17.11 -28.22
N PHE A 680 32.04 -17.75 -27.67
CA PHE A 680 32.01 -18.31 -26.32
C PHE A 680 33.18 -17.75 -25.54
N TYR A 681 32.99 -17.44 -24.28
CA TYR A 681 34.07 -17.10 -23.38
C TYR A 681 34.14 -18.13 -22.25
N LYS A 682 35.35 -18.50 -21.90
CA LYS A 682 35.67 -19.55 -20.95
C LYS A 682 36.60 -19.01 -19.88
N LEU A 683 36.14 -19.09 -18.64
CA LEU A 683 36.95 -18.86 -17.45
C LEU A 683 37.47 -20.18 -16.95
N SER A 684 38.78 -20.27 -16.74
CA SER A 684 39.44 -21.40 -16.06
C SER A 684 40.17 -20.86 -14.83
N ALA A 685 39.93 -21.47 -13.66
CA ALA A 685 40.59 -21.11 -12.42
C ALA A 685 40.78 -22.38 -11.57
N GLY A 686 41.99 -22.78 -11.31
CA GLY A 686 42.33 -24.07 -10.73
C GLY A 686 41.80 -25.23 -11.58
N GLU A 687 41.10 -26.20 -10.95
CA GLU A 687 40.52 -27.33 -11.65
C GLU A 687 39.11 -27.05 -12.26
N LYS A 688 38.56 -25.87 -12.05
CA LYS A 688 37.22 -25.52 -12.50
C LYS A 688 37.25 -24.67 -13.77
N SER A 689 36.30 -24.92 -14.67
CA SER A 689 36.06 -24.07 -15.83
C SER A 689 34.57 -23.82 -16.09
N TYR A 690 34.27 -22.62 -16.53
CA TYR A 690 32.95 -22.13 -16.84
C TYR A 690 32.91 -21.53 -18.22
N THR A 691 31.88 -21.82 -19.02
CA THR A 691 31.77 -21.31 -20.40
C THR A 691 30.39 -20.66 -20.57
N LYS A 692 30.35 -19.49 -21.17
CA LYS A 692 29.12 -18.79 -21.56
C LYS A 692 29.19 -18.29 -23.01
N ARG A 693 28.02 -17.94 -23.53
CA ARG A 693 27.85 -17.47 -24.92
C ARG A 693 27.65 -15.96 -24.96
N LEU A 694 28.24 -15.32 -25.98
CA LEU A 694 28.04 -13.92 -26.31
C LEU A 694 27.72 -13.74 -27.81
N THR A 695 27.04 -12.67 -28.16
CA THR A 695 26.60 -12.37 -29.52
C THR A 695 27.07 -10.99 -29.95
N LEU A 696 27.97 -10.95 -30.94
CA LEU A 696 28.48 -9.71 -31.55
C LEU A 696 27.58 -9.34 -32.74
N LEU A 697 27.04 -8.14 -32.71
CA LEU A 697 26.26 -7.52 -33.80
C LEU A 697 26.96 -6.24 -34.23
N LYS A 698 27.38 -6.15 -35.49
CA LYS A 698 27.89 -4.94 -36.13
C LYS A 698 26.87 -4.35 -37.06
#